data_921e08adf2adc905eb22868282dc6197
#
_entry.id   921e08adf2adc905eb22868282dc6197
#
_cell.length_a   1.000
_cell.length_b   1.000
_cell.length_c   1.000
_cell.angle_alpha   90.00
_cell.angle_beta   90.00
_cell.angle_gamma   90.00
#
_symmetry.space_group_name_H-M   'P 1'
#
loop_
_entity.id
_entity.type
_entity.pdbx_description
1 polymer ?
#
loop_
_entity_poly.entity_id
_entity_poly.type
_entity_poly.pdbx_seq_one_letter_code
_entity_poly.pdbx_strand_id
1 'polypeptide(L)'
;MPTTTARRWARRITAQTLAVGLAVVGLATLDRQEPPASLPAEPAAVSTSQIDVTPPPMGWASWNTFFSSIDSNVIKQQADALVSSGMAAAGYKYVNLDDGWWQGARDANGNIVVDENLWPGGMKAIADYIHSKGLKAGIYTDAGKQGCGYYYPTTRPAAPNTGMEGHYQQDLETFQRWGFDYVKLDFCGGRVEGLNQETTYKQISAANEAASAVTGRKLVLSFCEWGTGLPWNWATGNGDLWRTSDDVLFYKETPGLTKMYRNFDQALQPAAQHTGYYNDPDMMMVGLNGMTAARNRLHMSLWSIVGAPLLAGNNVATMSTETRDILTNPEVLAIDQDPRGLQGVKVAEDTRDLQVYGKVLSGTGKRAVMLFNRTGSAANITVRWADLGLTGASAAVRNAWTRTAAGSFATGYTASVPANDAVLLTVSGTEAAGSTFEDTTTATTPTFTGVTAATAGTKLVDITYANGGGTARKATVQVNGQFSYVVAFPPTGSATTYRTVSVLAHLAKGTNTVKFAAVNGGAVPDIDALRVQGIPGTDGVALVGSASHRCVDIDKNTYVNATQAQIWDCSGGRNETFAQTSRGELVVYGNKCLDADNSGTTNGTKVIIWDCTGGPNQKWTAHSDGTVTNNLSGLCLDASNAATANGTKLLLWTCNGQNNQKWTLN
;
A
#
# COMPACT_ATOMS: atom_id res chain seq x y z
N MET A 1 31.74 6.37 40.32
CA MET A 1 32.13 6.29 38.89
C MET A 1 31.03 6.95 38.10
N PRO A 2 31.25 8.15 37.53
CA PRO A 2 30.21 8.90 36.85
C PRO A 2 30.34 8.73 35.34
N THR A 3 29.31 8.22 34.69
CA THR A 3 28.30 8.95 33.89
C THR A 3 28.75 9.37 32.48
N THR A 4 28.37 8.56 31.52
CA THR A 4 28.54 8.79 30.08
C THR A 4 27.49 9.73 29.45
N THR A 5 26.62 10.35 30.24
CA THR A 5 25.57 11.28 29.80
C THR A 5 26.03 12.70 29.51
N ALA A 6 27.25 13.07 29.88
CA ALA A 6 27.71 14.47 29.75
C ALA A 6 28.32 14.83 28.37
N ARG A 7 28.59 13.88 27.49
CA ARG A 7 29.28 14.17 26.21
C ARG A 7 28.36 14.52 25.02
N ARG A 8 27.07 14.18 25.07
CA ARG A 8 26.14 14.49 23.95
C ARG A 8 25.47 15.89 24.08
N TRP A 9 25.39 16.46 25.28
CA TRP A 9 24.80 17.81 25.47
C TRP A 9 25.74 18.96 25.05
N ALA A 10 27.03 18.75 24.98
CA ALA A 10 28.02 19.78 24.63
C ALA A 10 28.08 20.14 23.12
N ARG A 11 27.41 19.40 22.26
CA ARG A 11 27.40 19.69 20.80
C ARG A 11 26.23 20.53 20.29
N ARG A 12 25.26 20.89 21.16
CA ARG A 12 24.07 21.67 20.77
C ARG A 12 24.13 23.16 21.16
N ILE A 13 25.23 23.67 21.73
CA ILE A 13 25.27 25.07 22.31
C ILE A 13 26.34 25.95 21.63
N THR A 14 26.71 25.73 20.39
CA THR A 14 27.66 26.64 19.72
C THR A 14 27.17 27.15 18.37
N ALA A 15 25.97 27.68 18.31
CA ALA A 15 25.54 28.47 17.15
C ALA A 15 24.42 29.46 17.52
N GLN A 16 24.63 30.31 18.55
CA GLN A 16 23.88 31.55 18.69
C GLN A 16 24.67 32.52 19.58
N THR A 17 25.42 33.41 18.99
CA THR A 17 25.65 34.74 19.53
C THR A 17 26.14 35.70 18.44
N LEU A 18 25.59 36.87 18.51
CA LEU A 18 25.97 38.19 17.99
C LEU A 18 25.46 38.60 16.60
N ALA A 19 24.45 39.44 16.60
CA ALA A 19 24.69 40.87 16.36
C ALA A 19 23.45 41.70 16.75
N VAL A 20 23.71 42.63 17.63
CA VAL A 20 22.82 43.70 18.07
C VAL A 20 23.08 44.94 17.18
N GLY A 21 22.01 45.67 16.89
CA GLY A 21 22.16 47.15 16.74
C GLY A 21 21.55 47.74 15.47
N LEU A 22 20.50 48.37 15.49
CA LEU A 22 20.14 49.79 15.58
C LEU A 22 18.84 50.09 14.80
N ALA A 23 17.95 50.73 15.49
CA ALA A 23 16.71 51.32 14.99
C ALA A 23 16.99 52.62 14.21
N VAL A 24 16.11 52.96 13.25
CA VAL A 24 15.55 54.34 13.08
C VAL A 24 14.34 54.30 12.12
N VAL A 25 13.20 54.64 12.64
CA VAL A 25 12.07 55.51 12.18
C VAL A 25 11.85 55.77 10.70
N GLY A 26 10.62 55.44 10.23
CA GLY A 26 9.84 56.49 9.60
C GLY A 26 9.27 56.22 8.20
N LEU A 27 7.95 56.29 8.14
CA LEU A 27 7.05 56.73 7.04
C LEU A 27 6.41 55.70 6.14
N ALA A 28 5.09 55.70 6.25
CA ALA A 28 4.12 55.01 5.41
C ALA A 28 4.18 55.45 3.92
N THR A 29 4.00 54.49 3.04
CA THR A 29 3.26 54.71 1.78
C THR A 29 2.86 53.38 1.09
N LEU A 30 1.57 53.27 0.85
CA LEU A 30 0.93 52.67 -0.34
C LEU A 30 1.19 51.21 -0.72
N ASP A 31 0.14 50.50 -0.48
CA ASP A 31 -0.32 49.24 -1.09
C ASP A 31 0.16 49.03 -2.54
N ARG A 32 1.02 48.03 -2.74
CA ARG A 32 1.24 47.37 -4.02
C ARG A 32 1.17 45.87 -3.76
N GLN A 33 0.11 45.25 -4.28
CA GLN A 33 0.06 43.79 -4.42
C GLN A 33 1.26 43.29 -5.20
N GLU A 34 2.12 42.53 -4.53
CA GLU A 34 3.16 41.73 -5.19
C GLU A 34 2.52 40.50 -5.86
N PRO A 35 2.97 40.13 -7.05
CA PRO A 35 2.58 38.88 -7.67
C PRO A 35 3.13 37.69 -6.84
N PRO A 36 2.46 36.50 -6.87
CA PRO A 36 2.87 35.38 -6.08
C PRO A 36 4.29 34.96 -6.42
N ALA A 37 5.10 34.76 -5.37
CA ALA A 37 6.49 34.34 -5.47
C ALA A 37 6.60 33.05 -6.33
N SER A 38 7.42 33.11 -7.36
CA SER A 38 7.85 31.97 -8.13
C SER A 38 8.53 30.95 -7.22
N LEU A 39 8.10 29.70 -7.29
CA LEU A 39 8.77 28.57 -6.62
C LEU A 39 10.26 28.56 -7.03
N PRO A 40 11.19 28.27 -6.13
CA PRO A 40 12.60 28.14 -6.47
C PRO A 40 12.78 27.10 -7.57
N ALA A 41 13.58 27.40 -8.59
CA ALA A 41 13.95 26.44 -9.60
C ALA A 41 14.65 25.24 -8.97
N GLU A 42 14.19 24.03 -9.30
CA GLU A 42 14.89 22.79 -8.92
C GLU A 42 16.36 22.85 -9.38
N PRO A 43 17.32 22.48 -8.53
CA PRO A 43 18.71 22.33 -8.96
C PRO A 43 18.79 21.22 -10.00
N ALA A 44 19.53 21.48 -11.08
CA ALA A 44 19.76 20.56 -12.17
C ALA A 44 20.18 19.16 -11.67
N ALA A 45 19.51 18.14 -12.17
CA ALA A 45 19.67 16.75 -11.82
C ALA A 45 21.13 16.30 -11.92
N VAL A 46 21.70 15.87 -10.80
CA VAL A 46 22.84 14.96 -10.78
C VAL A 46 22.28 13.56 -11.03
N SER A 47 22.56 13.03 -12.19
CA SER A 47 22.27 11.67 -12.60
C SER A 47 22.97 10.68 -11.68
N THR A 48 22.23 10.00 -10.80
CA THR A 48 22.59 8.70 -10.27
C THR A 48 21.33 7.88 -10.07
N SER A 49 21.23 6.88 -10.86
CA SER A 49 20.42 5.68 -10.91
C SER A 49 19.79 5.20 -9.59
N GLN A 50 18.77 5.86 -9.10
CA GLN A 50 17.68 5.28 -8.35
C GLN A 50 16.43 6.10 -8.65
N ILE A 51 15.47 5.49 -9.33
CA ILE A 51 14.13 6.06 -9.43
C ILE A 51 13.50 5.82 -8.06
N ASP A 52 13.56 6.81 -7.18
CA ASP A 52 12.76 6.83 -5.98
C ASP A 52 11.33 7.12 -6.41
N VAL A 53 10.48 6.11 -6.40
CA VAL A 53 9.05 6.25 -6.65
C VAL A 53 8.42 6.82 -5.38
N THR A 54 8.48 8.13 -5.26
CA THR A 54 7.90 8.88 -4.15
C THR A 54 7.15 10.07 -4.71
N PRO A 55 5.88 10.14 -4.66
CA PRO A 55 4.78 9.29 -4.17
C PRO A 55 4.39 8.16 -5.14
N PRO A 56 3.24 7.44 -4.94
CA PRO A 56 2.81 6.38 -5.85
C PRO A 56 2.65 6.90 -7.28
N PRO A 57 2.98 6.10 -8.31
CA PRO A 57 2.93 6.54 -9.71
C PRO A 57 1.53 6.98 -10.12
N MET A 58 1.46 8.12 -10.80
CA MET A 58 0.25 8.59 -11.48
C MET A 58 0.48 8.63 -12.98
N GLY A 59 -0.49 8.15 -13.75
CA GLY A 59 -0.38 8.12 -15.20
C GLY A 59 -1.61 7.57 -15.91
N TRP A 60 -1.37 7.03 -17.08
CA TRP A 60 -2.35 6.37 -17.91
C TRP A 60 -1.79 5.04 -18.40
N ALA A 61 -2.63 4.04 -18.56
CA ALA A 61 -2.29 2.74 -19.13
C ALA A 61 -3.32 2.32 -20.17
N SER A 62 -2.86 1.66 -21.23
CA SER A 62 -3.66 1.46 -22.45
C SER A 62 -4.72 0.36 -22.35
N TRP A 63 -4.61 -0.60 -21.40
CA TRP A 63 -5.34 -1.86 -21.46
C TRP A 63 -6.86 -1.70 -21.42
N ASN A 64 -7.41 -1.02 -20.41
CA ASN A 64 -8.87 -1.03 -20.16
C ASN A 64 -9.73 -0.41 -21.28
N THR A 65 -9.15 0.43 -22.12
CA THR A 65 -9.86 1.05 -23.25
C THR A 65 -9.47 0.46 -24.59
N PHE A 66 -8.18 0.23 -24.81
CA PHE A 66 -7.66 -0.14 -26.13
C PHE A 66 -7.29 -1.63 -26.24
N PHE A 67 -7.11 -2.31 -25.12
CA PHE A 67 -6.60 -3.69 -25.08
C PHE A 67 -5.34 -3.82 -25.94
N SER A 68 -5.24 -4.84 -26.78
CA SER A 68 -4.12 -5.02 -27.72
C SER A 68 -4.19 -4.14 -28.97
N SER A 69 -5.23 -3.30 -29.13
CA SER A 69 -5.41 -2.42 -30.31
C SER A 69 -4.67 -1.09 -30.13
N ILE A 70 -3.37 -1.16 -29.88
CA ILE A 70 -2.51 0.02 -29.69
C ILE A 70 -1.48 0.12 -30.81
N ASP A 71 -1.13 1.35 -31.16
CA ASP A 71 -0.09 1.71 -32.11
C ASP A 71 0.53 3.06 -31.74
N SER A 72 1.50 3.50 -32.52
CA SER A 72 2.18 4.77 -32.34
C SER A 72 1.20 5.98 -32.27
N ASN A 73 0.12 5.96 -33.06
CA ASN A 73 -0.82 7.07 -33.11
C ASN A 73 -1.68 7.14 -31.85
N VAL A 74 -2.19 5.98 -31.40
CA VAL A 74 -2.96 5.89 -30.15
C VAL A 74 -2.13 6.41 -28.97
N ILE A 75 -0.90 5.93 -28.83
CA ILE A 75 -0.04 6.35 -27.70
C ILE A 75 0.27 7.84 -27.73
N LYS A 76 0.62 8.38 -28.91
CA LYS A 76 0.88 9.82 -29.08
C LYS A 76 -0.36 10.65 -28.75
N GLN A 77 -1.54 10.24 -29.22
CA GLN A 77 -2.80 10.91 -28.94
C GLN A 77 -3.10 10.95 -27.42
N GLN A 78 -2.88 9.84 -26.70
CA GLN A 78 -3.11 9.80 -25.26
C GLN A 78 -2.07 10.65 -24.50
N ALA A 79 -0.81 10.63 -24.90
CA ALA A 79 0.23 11.49 -24.33
C ALA A 79 -0.09 12.99 -24.52
N ASP A 80 -0.52 13.40 -25.71
CA ASP A 80 -0.96 14.78 -25.99
C ASP A 80 -2.19 15.15 -25.16
N ALA A 81 -3.13 14.22 -25.01
CA ALA A 81 -4.33 14.42 -24.22
C ALA A 81 -4.07 14.57 -22.72
N LEU A 82 -3.11 13.81 -22.17
CA LEU A 82 -2.67 13.99 -20.79
C LEU A 82 -2.17 15.40 -20.51
N VAL A 83 -1.42 15.98 -21.45
CA VAL A 83 -0.93 17.36 -21.34
C VAL A 83 -2.06 18.37 -21.53
N SER A 84 -2.82 18.25 -22.62
CA SER A 84 -3.85 19.23 -22.99
C SER A 84 -5.05 19.25 -22.05
N SER A 85 -5.38 18.15 -21.41
CA SER A 85 -6.45 18.07 -20.40
C SER A 85 -6.08 18.67 -19.04
N GLY A 86 -4.79 18.93 -18.79
CA GLY A 86 -4.27 19.35 -17.49
C GLY A 86 -3.93 18.20 -16.53
N MET A 87 -4.16 16.95 -16.90
CA MET A 87 -3.81 15.80 -16.06
C MET A 87 -2.30 15.73 -15.78
N ALA A 88 -1.46 16.01 -16.79
CA ALA A 88 0.00 16.08 -16.62
C ALA A 88 0.42 17.13 -15.58
N ALA A 89 -0.25 18.29 -15.55
CA ALA A 89 -0.03 19.34 -14.54
C ALA A 89 -0.52 18.92 -13.16
N ALA A 90 -1.57 18.08 -13.08
CA ALA A 90 -2.09 17.52 -11.85
C ALA A 90 -1.23 16.36 -11.27
N GLY A 91 -0.19 15.90 -11.99
CA GLY A 91 0.75 14.88 -11.51
C GLY A 91 0.74 13.56 -12.29
N TYR A 92 -0.14 13.36 -13.27
CA TYR A 92 -0.16 12.18 -14.13
C TYR A 92 1.00 12.21 -15.11
N LYS A 93 2.08 11.51 -14.78
CA LYS A 93 3.34 11.58 -15.53
C LYS A 93 3.61 10.37 -16.41
N TYR A 94 3.06 9.20 -16.11
CA TYR A 94 3.37 7.97 -16.83
C TYR A 94 2.39 7.75 -17.99
N VAL A 95 2.93 7.32 -19.14
CA VAL A 95 2.18 6.79 -20.30
C VAL A 95 2.64 5.36 -20.48
N ASN A 96 1.82 4.41 -20.03
CA ASN A 96 2.17 3.01 -19.98
C ASN A 96 1.50 2.25 -21.14
N LEU A 97 2.31 1.73 -22.04
CA LEU A 97 1.89 0.77 -23.06
C LEU A 97 1.70 -0.59 -22.38
N ASP A 98 0.51 -1.16 -22.51
CA ASP A 98 0.21 -2.50 -22.02
C ASP A 98 0.41 -3.55 -23.14
N ASP A 99 -0.05 -4.78 -22.97
CA ASP A 99 0.09 -5.86 -23.97
C ASP A 99 -0.47 -5.47 -25.34
N GLY A 100 0.09 -6.05 -26.40
CA GLY A 100 -0.26 -5.79 -27.80
C GLY A 100 0.74 -4.91 -28.55
N TRP A 101 1.77 -4.35 -27.91
CA TRP A 101 2.80 -3.58 -28.59
C TRP A 101 3.79 -4.46 -29.34
N TRP A 102 4.00 -5.68 -28.92
CA TRP A 102 4.97 -6.62 -29.48
C TRP A 102 4.32 -7.93 -29.89
N GLN A 103 4.70 -8.47 -31.05
CA GLN A 103 4.12 -9.68 -31.61
C GLN A 103 5.03 -10.93 -31.49
N GLY A 104 6.10 -10.86 -30.68
CA GLY A 104 6.92 -12.02 -30.32
C GLY A 104 8.09 -12.34 -31.26
N ALA A 105 8.39 -11.49 -32.25
CA ALA A 105 9.54 -11.71 -33.12
C ALA A 105 10.85 -11.40 -32.40
N ARG A 106 11.83 -12.30 -32.54
CA ARG A 106 13.23 -12.07 -32.12
C ARG A 106 14.17 -12.36 -33.29
N ASP A 107 15.29 -11.63 -33.34
CA ASP A 107 16.37 -11.89 -34.31
C ASP A 107 17.23 -13.11 -33.89
N ALA A 108 18.24 -13.44 -34.69
CA ALA A 108 19.15 -14.56 -34.42
C ALA A 108 19.98 -14.41 -33.12
N ASN A 109 20.08 -13.20 -32.58
CA ASN A 109 20.77 -12.88 -31.34
C ASN A 109 19.81 -12.80 -30.14
N GLY A 110 18.52 -13.10 -30.33
CA GLY A 110 17.48 -13.02 -29.31
C GLY A 110 16.94 -11.60 -29.06
N ASN A 111 17.36 -10.58 -29.83
CA ASN A 111 16.84 -9.22 -29.67
C ASN A 111 15.40 -9.11 -30.15
N ILE A 112 14.64 -8.27 -29.46
CA ILE A 112 13.25 -7.97 -29.82
C ILE A 112 13.20 -7.28 -31.20
N VAL A 113 12.36 -7.80 -32.09
CA VAL A 113 12.03 -7.20 -33.38
C VAL A 113 10.65 -6.58 -33.32
N VAL A 114 10.57 -5.29 -33.58
CA VAL A 114 9.34 -4.49 -33.49
C VAL A 114 8.70 -4.35 -34.87
N ASP A 115 7.37 -4.37 -34.95
CA ASP A 115 6.63 -4.10 -36.18
C ASP A 115 6.67 -2.61 -36.51
N GLU A 116 7.46 -2.24 -37.52
CA GLU A 116 7.65 -0.86 -37.99
C GLU A 116 6.35 -0.23 -38.57
N ASN A 117 5.37 -1.05 -38.99
CA ASN A 117 4.08 -0.51 -39.45
C ASN A 117 3.25 0.01 -38.29
N LEU A 118 3.33 -0.63 -37.11
CA LEU A 118 2.67 -0.17 -35.88
C LEU A 118 3.47 0.90 -35.17
N TRP A 119 4.79 0.80 -35.21
CA TRP A 119 5.74 1.61 -34.44
C TRP A 119 6.82 2.21 -35.35
N PRO A 120 6.46 3.15 -36.24
CA PRO A 120 7.42 3.77 -37.13
C PRO A 120 8.58 4.44 -36.36
N GLY A 121 9.81 4.01 -36.66
CA GLY A 121 11.03 4.43 -35.94
C GLY A 121 11.28 3.67 -34.64
N GLY A 122 10.52 2.58 -34.39
CA GLY A 122 10.67 1.67 -33.26
C GLY A 122 10.18 2.23 -31.93
N MET A 123 10.37 1.44 -30.87
CA MET A 123 9.89 1.80 -29.53
C MET A 123 10.64 2.99 -28.91
N LYS A 124 11.90 3.21 -29.33
CA LYS A 124 12.65 4.39 -28.90
C LYS A 124 11.96 5.69 -29.34
N ALA A 125 11.46 5.76 -30.57
CA ALA A 125 10.75 6.94 -31.06
C ALA A 125 9.48 7.25 -30.26
N ILE A 126 8.82 6.24 -29.73
CA ILE A 126 7.65 6.40 -28.83
C ILE A 126 8.08 6.93 -27.48
N ALA A 127 9.11 6.36 -26.86
CA ALA A 127 9.63 6.85 -25.58
C ALA A 127 10.11 8.30 -25.70
N ASP A 128 10.88 8.63 -26.76
CA ASP A 128 11.35 10.00 -27.02
C ASP A 128 10.17 10.97 -27.21
N TYR A 129 9.10 10.55 -27.91
CA TYR A 129 7.89 11.37 -28.05
C TYR A 129 7.23 11.67 -26.71
N ILE A 130 7.03 10.64 -25.89
CA ILE A 130 6.44 10.77 -24.55
C ILE A 130 7.29 11.73 -23.70
N HIS A 131 8.61 11.56 -23.72
CA HIS A 131 9.55 12.44 -23.02
C HIS A 131 9.49 13.88 -23.53
N SER A 132 9.31 14.10 -24.84
CA SER A 132 9.18 15.45 -25.42
C SER A 132 7.96 16.22 -24.88
N LYS A 133 6.98 15.51 -24.28
CA LYS A 133 5.81 16.09 -23.62
C LYS A 133 6.03 16.32 -22.11
N GLY A 134 7.23 16.04 -21.58
CA GLY A 134 7.53 16.11 -20.14
C GLY A 134 6.89 14.97 -19.33
N LEU A 135 6.62 13.84 -19.99
CA LEU A 135 6.02 12.63 -19.44
C LEU A 135 7.07 11.51 -19.34
N LYS A 136 6.73 10.43 -18.67
CA LYS A 136 7.53 9.21 -18.52
C LYS A 136 6.92 8.07 -19.30
N ALA A 137 7.74 7.25 -19.94
CA ALA A 137 7.30 6.14 -20.79
C ALA A 137 7.34 4.81 -20.03
N GLY A 138 6.24 4.05 -20.06
CA GLY A 138 6.17 2.70 -19.53
C GLY A 138 5.90 1.67 -20.63
N ILE A 139 6.35 0.44 -20.40
CA ILE A 139 6.20 -0.68 -21.32
C ILE A 139 5.70 -1.92 -20.57
N TYR A 140 5.24 -2.93 -21.29
CA TYR A 140 4.72 -4.19 -20.78
C TYR A 140 5.56 -5.37 -21.24
N THR A 141 5.66 -6.41 -20.39
CA THR A 141 6.14 -7.73 -20.75
C THR A 141 5.59 -8.79 -19.78
N ASP A 142 5.89 -10.07 -20.00
CA ASP A 142 5.56 -11.19 -19.12
C ASP A 142 6.84 -11.86 -18.61
N ALA A 143 6.81 -12.33 -17.38
CA ALA A 143 7.94 -13.00 -16.74
C ALA A 143 8.23 -14.41 -17.30
N GLY A 144 7.25 -15.06 -17.93
CA GLY A 144 7.41 -16.34 -18.62
C GLY A 144 7.79 -16.19 -20.09
N LYS A 145 7.63 -17.27 -20.88
CA LYS A 145 7.92 -17.27 -22.33
C LYS A 145 6.89 -16.53 -23.16
N GLN A 146 5.64 -16.55 -22.71
CA GLN A 146 4.50 -16.04 -23.45
C GLN A 146 3.82 -14.93 -22.65
N GLY A 147 3.52 -13.80 -23.25
CA GLY A 147 2.65 -12.77 -22.67
C GLY A 147 1.19 -13.21 -22.58
N CYS A 148 0.39 -12.48 -21.81
CA CYS A 148 -1.04 -12.78 -21.61
C CYS A 148 -1.83 -12.82 -22.91
N GLY A 149 -1.53 -11.96 -23.88
CA GLY A 149 -2.19 -11.92 -25.19
C GLY A 149 -2.00 -13.17 -26.05
N TYR A 150 -1.08 -14.06 -25.69
CA TYR A 150 -0.95 -15.38 -26.31
C TYR A 150 -2.04 -16.35 -25.82
N TYR A 151 -2.43 -16.25 -24.56
CA TYR A 151 -3.37 -17.16 -23.92
C TYR A 151 -4.82 -16.68 -23.99
N TYR A 152 -5.04 -15.38 -24.10
CA TYR A 152 -6.36 -14.78 -24.03
C TYR A 152 -6.79 -14.19 -25.38
N PRO A 153 -8.09 -14.26 -25.71
CA PRO A 153 -8.60 -13.71 -26.98
C PRO A 153 -8.49 -12.18 -26.97
N THR A 154 -7.53 -11.65 -27.69
CA THR A 154 -7.34 -10.22 -27.93
C THR A 154 -7.63 -9.87 -29.38
N THR A 155 -7.78 -8.58 -29.69
CA THR A 155 -7.98 -8.11 -31.07
C THR A 155 -6.71 -8.27 -31.93
N ARG A 156 -5.56 -8.37 -31.28
CA ARG A 156 -4.26 -8.64 -31.91
C ARG A 156 -3.56 -9.73 -31.08
N PRO A 157 -3.76 -11.01 -31.41
CA PRO A 157 -3.14 -12.10 -30.68
C PRO A 157 -1.62 -12.01 -30.74
N ALA A 158 -0.97 -12.20 -29.61
CA ALA A 158 0.48 -12.32 -29.56
C ALA A 158 0.93 -13.65 -30.16
N ALA A 159 2.08 -13.65 -30.84
CA ALA A 159 2.77 -14.87 -31.25
C ALA A 159 3.48 -15.53 -30.05
N PRO A 160 4.00 -16.76 -30.19
CA PRO A 160 4.90 -17.33 -29.20
C PRO A 160 6.12 -16.42 -28.93
N ASN A 161 6.67 -16.53 -27.72
CA ASN A 161 7.88 -15.80 -27.25
C ASN A 161 7.69 -14.30 -27.03
N THR A 162 6.50 -13.86 -26.63
CA THR A 162 6.20 -12.47 -26.23
C THR A 162 6.53 -12.18 -24.77
N GLY A 163 7.05 -13.15 -24.02
CA GLY A 163 7.58 -12.95 -22.68
C GLY A 163 9.10 -12.92 -22.67
N MET A 164 9.67 -12.70 -21.48
CA MET A 164 11.11 -12.43 -21.32
C MET A 164 11.90 -13.57 -20.65
N GLU A 165 11.29 -14.75 -20.42
CA GLU A 165 12.02 -15.88 -19.84
C GLU A 165 13.21 -16.28 -20.73
N GLY A 166 14.38 -16.42 -20.08
CA GLY A 166 15.66 -16.65 -20.77
C GLY A 166 16.33 -15.39 -21.33
N HIS A 167 15.67 -14.23 -21.27
CA HIS A 167 16.15 -12.94 -21.80
C HIS A 167 16.06 -11.79 -20.79
N TYR A 168 15.87 -12.05 -19.49
CA TYR A 168 15.57 -11.01 -18.48
C TYR A 168 16.48 -9.78 -18.59
N GLN A 169 17.80 -9.97 -18.51
CA GLN A 169 18.73 -8.84 -18.60
C GLN A 169 18.74 -8.19 -19.97
N GLN A 170 18.76 -9.00 -21.05
CA GLN A 170 18.78 -8.51 -22.43
C GLN A 170 17.58 -7.62 -22.77
N ASP A 171 16.39 -8.04 -22.37
CA ASP A 171 15.16 -7.31 -22.64
C ASP A 171 15.10 -6.02 -21.80
N LEU A 172 15.48 -6.09 -20.52
CA LEU A 172 15.54 -4.92 -19.65
C LEU A 172 16.57 -3.90 -20.12
N GLU A 173 17.77 -4.32 -20.56
CA GLU A 173 18.72 -3.43 -21.22
C GLU A 173 18.13 -2.79 -22.48
N THR A 174 17.37 -3.54 -23.25
CA THR A 174 16.71 -3.06 -24.46
C THR A 174 15.68 -1.98 -24.12
N PHE A 175 14.81 -2.21 -23.13
CA PHE A 175 13.81 -1.22 -22.68
C PHE A 175 14.49 0.04 -22.14
N GLN A 176 15.55 -0.10 -21.35
CA GLN A 176 16.34 1.01 -20.82
C GLN A 176 17.01 1.82 -21.95
N ARG A 177 17.59 1.16 -22.96
CA ARG A 177 18.21 1.81 -24.14
C ARG A 177 17.18 2.50 -25.03
N TRP A 178 15.96 1.99 -25.11
CA TRP A 178 14.85 2.65 -25.78
C TRP A 178 14.34 3.88 -25.02
N GLY A 179 14.73 4.02 -23.76
CA GLY A 179 14.39 5.17 -22.94
C GLY A 179 13.18 4.99 -22.04
N PHE A 180 12.65 3.78 -21.88
CA PHE A 180 11.56 3.55 -20.96
C PHE A 180 11.96 3.79 -19.50
N ASP A 181 10.99 4.19 -18.68
CA ASP A 181 11.12 4.54 -17.26
C ASP A 181 10.45 3.52 -16.34
N TYR A 182 9.54 2.72 -16.88
CA TYR A 182 8.66 1.83 -16.14
C TYR A 182 8.39 0.56 -16.96
N VAL A 183 8.28 -0.59 -16.29
CA VAL A 183 7.87 -1.84 -16.92
C VAL A 183 6.82 -2.55 -16.05
N LYS A 184 5.67 -2.90 -16.66
CA LYS A 184 4.71 -3.82 -16.08
C LYS A 184 5.16 -5.24 -16.45
N LEU A 185 5.29 -6.09 -15.45
CA LEU A 185 5.76 -7.47 -15.55
C LEU A 185 4.61 -8.40 -15.19
N ASP A 186 3.96 -8.97 -16.18
CA ASP A 186 2.86 -9.92 -16.01
C ASP A 186 3.38 -11.35 -15.73
N PHE A 187 2.50 -12.29 -15.44
CA PHE A 187 2.87 -13.65 -15.04
C PHE A 187 2.03 -14.75 -15.71
N CYS A 188 1.38 -14.47 -16.84
CA CYS A 188 0.55 -15.44 -17.55
C CYS A 188 1.38 -16.65 -18.01
N GLY A 189 2.51 -16.40 -18.68
CA GLY A 189 3.46 -17.41 -19.09
C GLY A 189 4.07 -18.13 -17.91
N GLY A 190 4.56 -17.36 -16.94
CA GLY A 190 5.17 -17.91 -15.73
C GLY A 190 4.24 -18.87 -14.98
N ARG A 191 2.93 -18.57 -14.91
CA ARG A 191 1.95 -19.45 -14.29
C ARG A 191 1.74 -20.75 -15.08
N VAL A 192 1.64 -20.67 -16.41
CA VAL A 192 1.47 -21.85 -17.27
C VAL A 192 2.72 -22.76 -17.20
N GLU A 193 3.89 -22.17 -17.09
CA GLU A 193 5.17 -22.87 -16.99
C GLU A 193 5.49 -23.38 -15.57
N GLY A 194 4.66 -23.00 -14.59
CA GLY A 194 4.85 -23.40 -13.19
C GLY A 194 6.03 -22.73 -12.50
N LEU A 195 6.41 -21.55 -12.95
CA LEU A 195 7.47 -20.77 -12.32
C LEU A 195 7.06 -20.33 -10.91
N ASN A 196 8.03 -20.26 -10.01
CA ASN A 196 7.80 -19.67 -8.67
C ASN A 196 7.84 -18.14 -8.74
N GLN A 197 6.76 -17.48 -8.39
CA GLN A 197 6.57 -16.02 -8.52
C GLN A 197 7.66 -15.24 -7.79
N GLU A 198 7.87 -15.51 -6.51
CA GLU A 198 8.87 -14.81 -5.69
C GLU A 198 10.28 -14.95 -6.28
N THR A 199 10.68 -16.18 -6.62
CA THR A 199 12.01 -16.47 -7.17
C THR A 199 12.19 -15.76 -8.51
N THR A 200 11.19 -15.85 -9.40
CA THR A 200 11.26 -15.26 -10.74
C THR A 200 11.36 -13.75 -10.69
N TYR A 201 10.51 -13.09 -9.91
CA TYR A 201 10.56 -11.62 -9.79
C TYR A 201 11.83 -11.12 -9.09
N LYS A 202 12.39 -11.88 -8.15
CA LYS A 202 13.72 -11.58 -7.59
C LYS A 202 14.84 -11.68 -8.64
N GLN A 203 14.77 -12.66 -9.54
CA GLN A 203 15.70 -12.78 -10.67
C GLN A 203 15.56 -11.60 -11.64
N ILE A 204 14.33 -11.18 -11.95
CA ILE A 204 14.07 -10.02 -12.81
C ILE A 204 14.55 -8.73 -12.14
N SER A 205 14.36 -8.57 -10.84
CA SER A 205 14.89 -7.44 -10.07
C SER A 205 16.42 -7.36 -10.16
N ALA A 206 17.09 -8.50 -9.94
CA ALA A 206 18.55 -8.58 -10.08
C ALA A 206 19.01 -8.28 -11.52
N ALA A 207 18.28 -8.75 -12.52
CA ALA A 207 18.54 -8.44 -13.93
C ALA A 207 18.36 -6.95 -14.25
N ASN A 208 17.37 -6.26 -13.63
CA ASN A 208 17.18 -4.82 -13.78
C ASN A 208 18.37 -4.02 -13.18
N GLU A 209 18.89 -4.45 -12.03
CA GLU A 209 20.09 -3.84 -11.44
C GLU A 209 21.33 -4.07 -12.34
N ALA A 210 21.51 -5.29 -12.88
CA ALA A 210 22.60 -5.60 -13.80
C ALA A 210 22.49 -4.78 -15.09
N ALA A 211 21.31 -4.69 -15.69
CA ALA A 211 21.02 -3.86 -16.85
C ALA A 211 21.29 -2.37 -16.58
N SER A 212 20.92 -1.90 -15.38
CA SER A 212 21.18 -0.50 -14.97
C SER A 212 22.67 -0.18 -14.86
N ALA A 213 23.48 -1.14 -14.40
CA ALA A 213 24.92 -0.99 -14.34
C ALA A 213 25.55 -0.82 -15.74
N VAL A 214 24.94 -1.42 -16.77
CA VAL A 214 25.39 -1.33 -18.17
C VAL A 214 24.88 -0.07 -18.87
N THR A 215 23.61 0.30 -18.64
CA THR A 215 22.94 1.38 -19.40
C THR A 215 22.97 2.73 -18.69
N GLY A 216 23.23 2.75 -17.38
CA GLY A 216 23.11 3.95 -16.56
C GLY A 216 21.67 4.37 -16.25
N ARG A 217 20.66 3.53 -16.60
CA ARG A 217 19.24 3.82 -16.42
C ARG A 217 18.55 2.66 -15.69
N LYS A 218 17.60 2.97 -14.81
CA LYS A 218 16.79 1.98 -14.08
C LYS A 218 15.32 2.09 -14.47
N LEU A 219 14.62 0.96 -14.48
CA LEU A 219 13.17 0.89 -14.66
C LEU A 219 12.46 0.80 -13.31
N VAL A 220 11.33 1.48 -13.17
CA VAL A 220 10.33 1.18 -12.15
C VAL A 220 9.73 -0.19 -12.47
N LEU A 221 9.75 -1.11 -11.51
CA LEU A 221 9.23 -2.47 -11.67
C LEU A 221 7.83 -2.58 -11.05
N SER A 222 6.85 -2.90 -11.89
CA SER A 222 5.47 -3.18 -11.49
C SER A 222 5.17 -4.67 -11.67
N PHE A 223 5.09 -5.40 -10.56
CA PHE A 223 4.82 -6.83 -10.57
C PHE A 223 3.33 -7.11 -10.69
N CYS A 224 2.94 -7.96 -11.63
CA CYS A 224 1.55 -8.28 -11.93
C CYS A 224 1.32 -9.80 -11.90
N GLU A 225 1.18 -10.36 -10.69
CA GLU A 225 0.87 -11.77 -10.44
C GLU A 225 -0.47 -11.92 -9.70
N TRP A 226 -1.29 -10.88 -9.73
CA TRP A 226 -2.67 -10.82 -9.21
C TRP A 226 -2.81 -11.11 -7.70
N GLY A 227 -1.75 -10.92 -6.91
CA GLY A 227 -1.73 -11.19 -5.47
C GLY A 227 -1.66 -12.65 -5.09
N THR A 228 -1.55 -13.56 -6.06
CA THR A 228 -1.59 -15.02 -5.81
C THR A 228 -0.34 -15.54 -5.10
N GLY A 229 0.80 -14.89 -5.28
CA GLY A 229 2.06 -15.16 -4.59
C GLY A 229 2.24 -14.38 -3.29
N LEU A 230 1.23 -13.65 -2.83
CA LEU A 230 1.29 -12.80 -1.64
C LEU A 230 2.47 -11.79 -1.70
N PRO A 231 2.57 -10.96 -2.76
CA PRO A 231 3.75 -10.12 -3.03
C PRO A 231 4.04 -9.13 -1.91
N TRP A 232 3.06 -8.69 -1.16
CA TRP A 232 3.25 -7.84 0.03
C TRP A 232 4.15 -8.47 1.11
N ASN A 233 4.42 -9.78 1.06
CA ASN A 233 5.32 -10.44 1.99
C ASN A 233 6.80 -10.40 1.55
N TRP A 234 7.09 -10.21 0.25
CA TRP A 234 8.44 -10.35 -0.30
C TRP A 234 8.85 -9.32 -1.36
N ALA A 235 7.88 -8.56 -1.93
CA ALA A 235 8.20 -7.68 -3.05
C ALA A 235 8.91 -6.38 -2.64
N THR A 236 8.76 -5.91 -1.38
CA THR A 236 9.54 -4.76 -0.91
C THR A 236 11.03 -4.97 -1.13
N GLY A 237 11.69 -4.00 -1.72
CA GLY A 237 13.11 -4.09 -2.09
C GLY A 237 13.41 -4.78 -3.42
N ASN A 238 12.44 -5.49 -4.02
CA ASN A 238 12.54 -6.17 -5.31
C ASN A 238 11.74 -5.48 -6.42
N GLY A 239 10.51 -5.07 -6.14
CA GLY A 239 9.67 -4.26 -7.02
C GLY A 239 9.28 -2.97 -6.34
N ASP A 240 8.82 -1.98 -7.11
CA ASP A 240 8.38 -0.68 -6.61
C ASP A 240 6.88 -0.66 -6.33
N LEU A 241 6.12 -1.45 -7.09
CA LEU A 241 4.70 -1.69 -6.87
C LEU A 241 4.33 -3.11 -7.29
N TRP A 242 3.23 -3.64 -6.76
CA TRP A 242 2.77 -4.99 -7.04
C TRP A 242 1.25 -5.11 -6.94
N ARG A 243 0.66 -5.81 -7.89
CA ARG A 243 -0.75 -6.13 -7.92
C ARG A 243 -1.12 -6.99 -6.70
N THR A 244 -2.20 -6.62 -6.05
CA THR A 244 -2.71 -7.32 -4.86
C THR A 244 -3.91 -8.21 -5.14
N SER A 245 -4.45 -8.13 -6.36
CA SER A 245 -5.69 -8.80 -6.75
C SER A 245 -5.75 -9.05 -8.25
N ASP A 246 -6.71 -9.87 -8.67
CA ASP A 246 -7.09 -10.04 -10.07
C ASP A 246 -7.48 -8.70 -10.73
N ASP A 247 -7.56 -8.71 -12.06
CA ASP A 247 -7.96 -7.55 -12.84
C ASP A 247 -9.30 -6.97 -12.39
N VAL A 248 -9.30 -5.66 -12.18
CA VAL A 248 -10.51 -4.91 -11.82
C VAL A 248 -11.52 -4.92 -12.98
N LEU A 249 -11.02 -5.08 -14.21
CA LEU A 249 -11.81 -5.21 -15.42
C LEU A 249 -11.14 -6.22 -16.37
N PHE A 250 -11.80 -7.33 -16.64
CA PHE A 250 -11.35 -8.26 -17.66
C PHE A 250 -11.89 -7.87 -19.04
N TYR A 251 -11.24 -8.35 -20.10
CA TYR A 251 -11.56 -8.05 -21.50
C TYR A 251 -13.07 -8.10 -21.79
N LYS A 252 -13.64 -7.02 -22.35
CA LYS A 252 -15.08 -6.84 -22.69
C LYS A 252 -16.08 -6.87 -21.52
N GLU A 253 -15.62 -6.88 -20.28
CA GLU A 253 -16.52 -6.75 -19.13
C GLU A 253 -17.00 -5.31 -18.95
N THR A 254 -18.13 -5.16 -18.26
CA THR A 254 -18.63 -3.84 -17.83
C THR A 254 -18.09 -3.53 -16.44
N PRO A 255 -17.56 -2.34 -16.18
CA PRO A 255 -17.15 -1.90 -14.85
C PRO A 255 -18.23 -2.09 -13.79
N GLY A 256 -17.86 -2.65 -12.62
CA GLY A 256 -18.81 -2.97 -11.58
C GLY A 256 -18.25 -2.83 -10.16
N LEU A 257 -19.16 -2.70 -9.18
CA LEU A 257 -18.80 -2.52 -7.78
C LEU A 257 -18.11 -3.75 -7.18
N THR A 258 -18.52 -4.96 -7.55
CA THR A 258 -18.00 -6.20 -6.96
C THR A 258 -16.48 -6.33 -7.11
N LYS A 259 -15.95 -6.10 -8.32
CA LYS A 259 -14.50 -6.15 -8.55
C LYS A 259 -13.79 -4.94 -7.94
N MET A 260 -14.39 -3.75 -8.01
CA MET A 260 -13.87 -2.55 -7.35
C MET A 260 -13.68 -2.78 -5.84
N TYR A 261 -14.67 -3.35 -5.17
CA TYR A 261 -14.60 -3.66 -3.74
C TYR A 261 -13.60 -4.76 -3.42
N ARG A 262 -13.59 -5.85 -4.21
CA ARG A 262 -12.61 -6.92 -4.07
C ARG A 262 -11.18 -6.39 -4.15
N ASN A 263 -10.87 -5.59 -5.17
CA ASN A 263 -9.52 -5.08 -5.38
C ASN A 263 -9.11 -4.11 -4.28
N PHE A 264 -10.04 -3.25 -3.84
CA PHE A 264 -9.81 -2.38 -2.69
C PHE A 264 -9.52 -3.19 -1.41
N ASP A 265 -10.33 -4.22 -1.11
CA ASP A 265 -10.15 -5.04 0.10
C ASP A 265 -8.83 -5.80 0.10
N GLN A 266 -8.44 -6.34 -1.05
CA GLN A 266 -7.18 -7.08 -1.21
C GLN A 266 -5.95 -6.16 -1.18
N ALA A 267 -6.11 -4.88 -1.52
CA ALA A 267 -5.04 -3.90 -1.41
C ALA A 267 -4.70 -3.50 0.04
N LEU A 268 -5.53 -3.85 1.02
CA LEU A 268 -5.33 -3.49 2.42
C LEU A 268 -4.18 -4.27 3.07
N GLN A 269 -2.94 -3.98 2.65
CA GLN A 269 -1.70 -4.57 3.15
C GLN A 269 -0.78 -3.47 3.72
N PRO A 270 -1.21 -2.77 4.80
CA PRO A 270 -0.58 -1.52 5.22
C PRO A 270 0.88 -1.67 5.68
N ALA A 271 1.28 -2.84 6.19
CA ALA A 271 2.66 -3.07 6.64
C ALA A 271 3.66 -3.12 5.48
N ALA A 272 3.21 -3.49 4.27
CA ALA A 272 4.08 -3.56 3.09
C ALA A 272 4.20 -2.21 2.38
N GLN A 273 3.24 -1.28 2.60
CA GLN A 273 3.19 -0.01 1.89
C GLN A 273 3.83 1.13 2.69
N HIS A 274 4.78 1.79 2.07
CA HIS A 274 5.44 3.01 2.56
C HIS A 274 6.15 3.68 1.39
N THR A 275 6.77 4.83 1.63
CA THR A 275 7.50 5.57 0.59
C THR A 275 8.37 4.66 -0.27
N GLY A 276 8.11 4.64 -1.57
CA GLY A 276 8.85 3.86 -2.58
C GLY A 276 8.33 2.45 -2.85
N TYR A 277 7.30 1.99 -2.10
CA TYR A 277 6.74 0.64 -2.22
C TYR A 277 5.24 0.66 -2.07
N TYR A 278 4.48 0.23 -3.10
CA TYR A 278 3.04 0.44 -3.15
C TYR A 278 2.26 -0.83 -3.51
N ASN A 279 1.19 -1.06 -2.75
CA ASN A 279 0.15 -2.01 -3.11
C ASN A 279 -0.66 -1.45 -4.30
N ASP A 280 -0.82 -2.25 -5.33
CA ASP A 280 -1.52 -1.87 -6.55
C ASP A 280 -2.84 -2.66 -6.66
N PRO A 281 -4.00 -2.01 -6.44
CA PRO A 281 -5.32 -2.64 -6.64
C PRO A 281 -5.72 -2.77 -8.12
N ASP A 282 -4.88 -2.42 -9.04
CA ASP A 282 -5.06 -2.29 -10.48
C ASP A 282 -5.35 -0.86 -10.95
N MET A 283 -5.23 -0.65 -12.26
CA MET A 283 -5.54 0.62 -12.92
C MET A 283 -7.01 1.03 -12.72
N MET A 284 -7.28 2.32 -12.85
CA MET A 284 -8.59 2.89 -12.55
C MET A 284 -9.61 2.64 -13.68
N MET A 285 -10.86 2.38 -13.28
CA MET A 285 -12.02 2.34 -14.19
C MET A 285 -12.70 3.71 -14.38
N VAL A 286 -12.16 4.77 -13.78
CA VAL A 286 -12.75 6.13 -13.85
C VAL A 286 -12.88 6.60 -15.29
N GLY A 287 -14.10 6.99 -15.69
CA GLY A 287 -14.39 7.47 -17.04
C GLY A 287 -14.62 6.37 -18.08
N LEU A 288 -14.58 5.09 -17.71
CA LEU A 288 -14.95 3.99 -18.59
C LEU A 288 -16.47 3.94 -18.80
N ASN A 289 -16.87 3.38 -19.94
CA ASN A 289 -18.29 3.18 -20.25
C ASN A 289 -18.98 2.32 -19.17
N GLY A 290 -20.13 2.77 -18.69
CA GLY A 290 -20.86 2.12 -17.58
C GLY A 290 -20.54 2.67 -16.18
N MET A 291 -19.53 3.55 -16.04
CA MET A 291 -19.25 4.26 -14.81
C MET A 291 -20.03 5.56 -14.70
N THR A 292 -20.83 5.71 -13.64
CA THR A 292 -21.48 7.00 -13.32
C THR A 292 -20.51 7.93 -12.59
N ALA A 293 -20.80 9.22 -12.54
CA ALA A 293 -20.00 10.19 -11.77
C ALA A 293 -19.84 9.81 -10.28
N ALA A 294 -20.89 9.28 -9.65
CA ALA A 294 -20.83 8.79 -8.28
C ALA A 294 -19.85 7.61 -8.15
N ARG A 295 -19.94 6.61 -9.04
CA ARG A 295 -19.01 5.49 -9.06
C ARG A 295 -17.57 5.90 -9.36
N ASN A 296 -17.38 6.89 -10.23
CA ASN A 296 -16.05 7.46 -10.50
C ASN A 296 -15.45 8.11 -9.25
N ARG A 297 -16.25 8.92 -8.51
CA ARG A 297 -15.80 9.51 -7.24
C ARG A 297 -15.54 8.47 -6.16
N LEU A 298 -16.42 7.46 -6.06
CA LEU A 298 -16.19 6.33 -5.15
C LEU A 298 -14.86 5.62 -5.45
N HIS A 299 -14.63 5.26 -6.72
CA HIS A 299 -13.40 4.59 -7.15
C HIS A 299 -12.15 5.41 -6.77
N MET A 300 -12.14 6.70 -7.10
CA MET A 300 -11.04 7.60 -6.71
C MET A 300 -10.87 7.68 -5.19
N SER A 301 -11.96 7.71 -4.42
CA SER A 301 -11.89 7.73 -2.94
C SER A 301 -11.25 6.48 -2.38
N LEU A 302 -11.62 5.30 -2.92
CA LEU A 302 -11.07 4.00 -2.51
C LEU A 302 -9.57 3.90 -2.83
N TRP A 303 -9.15 4.27 -4.04
CA TRP A 303 -7.74 4.25 -4.45
C TRP A 303 -6.92 5.29 -3.67
N SER A 304 -7.45 6.49 -3.48
CA SER A 304 -6.72 7.56 -2.77
C SER A 304 -6.54 7.29 -1.28
N ILE A 305 -7.53 6.68 -0.61
CA ILE A 305 -7.38 6.38 0.82
C ILE A 305 -6.31 5.30 1.05
N VAL A 306 -6.17 4.35 0.13
CA VAL A 306 -5.10 3.34 0.21
C VAL A 306 -3.76 3.85 -0.34
N GLY A 307 -3.72 5.00 -1.01
CA GLY A 307 -2.47 5.54 -1.60
C GLY A 307 -1.96 4.65 -2.71
N ALA A 308 -2.84 4.25 -3.62
CA ALA A 308 -2.57 3.34 -4.72
C ALA A 308 -1.93 4.07 -5.92
N PRO A 309 -1.22 3.37 -6.81
CA PRO A 309 -0.89 3.94 -8.12
C PRO A 309 -2.17 4.40 -8.85
N LEU A 310 -2.20 5.66 -9.29
CA LEU A 310 -3.35 6.22 -9.99
C LEU A 310 -3.12 6.15 -11.52
N LEU A 311 -3.32 4.97 -12.10
CA LEU A 311 -3.21 4.76 -13.55
C LEU A 311 -4.59 4.81 -14.19
N ALA A 312 -4.90 5.91 -14.90
CA ALA A 312 -6.17 6.07 -15.63
C ALA A 312 -6.25 5.08 -16.79
N GLY A 313 -7.41 4.40 -16.94
CA GLY A 313 -7.64 3.40 -17.99
C GLY A 313 -8.59 3.85 -19.10
N ASN A 314 -9.11 5.07 -19.04
CA ASN A 314 -10.06 5.62 -20.01
C ASN A 314 -9.36 6.25 -21.22
N ASN A 315 -10.14 6.52 -22.27
CA ASN A 315 -9.65 7.34 -23.39
C ASN A 315 -9.60 8.82 -22.96
N VAL A 316 -8.40 9.29 -22.62
CA VAL A 316 -8.19 10.67 -22.15
C VAL A 316 -8.52 11.70 -23.23
N ALA A 317 -8.29 11.37 -24.50
CA ALA A 317 -8.54 12.28 -25.63
C ALA A 317 -10.03 12.61 -25.82
N THR A 318 -10.93 11.74 -25.34
CA THR A 318 -12.39 11.90 -25.49
C THR A 318 -13.14 11.97 -24.17
N MET A 319 -12.43 12.07 -23.04
CA MET A 319 -13.09 12.10 -21.73
C MET A 319 -13.94 13.36 -21.54
N SER A 320 -15.00 13.21 -20.74
CA SER A 320 -15.85 14.34 -20.37
C SER A 320 -15.15 15.29 -19.40
N THR A 321 -15.61 16.54 -19.34
CA THR A 321 -15.16 17.51 -18.34
C THR A 321 -15.36 16.99 -16.92
N GLU A 322 -16.48 16.33 -16.63
CA GLU A 322 -16.75 15.74 -15.31
C GLU A 322 -15.73 14.65 -14.96
N THR A 323 -15.38 13.77 -15.89
CA THR A 323 -14.33 12.75 -15.67
C THR A 323 -12.99 13.40 -15.39
N ARG A 324 -12.61 14.41 -16.17
CA ARG A 324 -11.38 15.18 -15.96
C ARG A 324 -11.36 15.81 -14.56
N ASP A 325 -12.43 16.49 -14.15
CA ASP A 325 -12.52 17.17 -12.87
C ASP A 325 -12.45 16.20 -11.68
N ILE A 326 -12.94 14.96 -11.86
CA ILE A 326 -12.79 13.88 -10.88
C ILE A 326 -11.32 13.44 -10.80
N LEU A 327 -10.68 13.16 -11.93
CA LEU A 327 -9.28 12.71 -11.98
C LEU A 327 -8.29 13.78 -11.50
N THR A 328 -8.63 15.05 -11.62
CA THR A 328 -7.73 16.17 -11.29
C THR A 328 -8.10 16.92 -10.02
N ASN A 329 -9.00 16.39 -9.17
CA ASN A 329 -9.35 17.05 -7.91
C ASN A 329 -8.10 17.14 -6.99
N PRO A 330 -7.59 18.35 -6.71
CA PRO A 330 -6.30 18.49 -6.03
C PRO A 330 -6.31 18.02 -4.59
N GLU A 331 -7.46 18.03 -3.89
CA GLU A 331 -7.54 17.58 -2.50
C GLU A 331 -7.62 16.05 -2.40
N VAL A 332 -8.28 15.41 -3.36
CA VAL A 332 -8.31 13.94 -3.46
C VAL A 332 -6.92 13.42 -3.84
N LEU A 333 -6.28 14.06 -4.82
CA LEU A 333 -4.89 13.73 -5.21
C LEU A 333 -3.91 13.95 -4.06
N ALA A 334 -4.06 15.02 -3.27
CA ALA A 334 -3.18 15.28 -2.12
C ALA A 334 -3.31 14.20 -1.02
N ILE A 335 -4.47 13.54 -0.89
CA ILE A 335 -4.64 12.41 0.02
C ILE A 335 -3.86 11.19 -0.50
N ASP A 336 -3.97 10.92 -1.80
CA ASP A 336 -3.26 9.82 -2.43
C ASP A 336 -1.74 10.01 -2.38
N GLN A 337 -1.30 11.16 -2.82
CA GLN A 337 0.09 11.55 -3.07
C GLN A 337 0.81 12.07 -1.80
N ASP A 338 0.27 11.80 -0.61
CA ASP A 338 0.90 12.24 0.63
C ASP A 338 2.32 11.65 0.76
N PRO A 339 3.36 12.48 1.02
CA PRO A 339 4.76 12.06 0.99
C PRO A 339 5.15 11.02 2.05
N ARG A 340 4.30 10.74 3.06
CA ARG A 340 4.53 9.60 3.96
C ARG A 340 4.39 8.25 3.26
N GLY A 341 3.70 8.18 2.11
CA GLY A 341 3.48 6.95 1.36
C GLY A 341 2.64 5.89 2.08
N LEU A 342 1.99 6.27 3.19
CA LEU A 342 1.24 5.33 4.03
C LEU A 342 -0.12 4.97 3.43
N GLN A 343 -0.59 3.78 3.76
CA GLN A 343 -1.93 3.31 3.43
C GLN A 343 -2.93 3.71 4.51
N GLY A 344 -4.18 3.99 4.12
CA GLY A 344 -5.31 4.07 5.04
C GLY A 344 -5.71 2.69 5.56
N VAL A 345 -6.16 2.63 6.81
CA VAL A 345 -6.61 1.41 7.48
C VAL A 345 -8.03 1.55 7.98
N LYS A 346 -8.77 0.45 8.06
CA LYS A 346 -10.10 0.45 8.66
C LYS A 346 -9.97 0.67 10.17
N VAL A 347 -10.59 1.73 10.68
CA VAL A 347 -10.52 2.12 12.10
C VAL A 347 -11.82 1.91 12.85
N ALA A 348 -12.96 1.81 12.15
CA ALA A 348 -14.25 1.50 12.76
C ALA A 348 -15.23 0.86 11.76
N GLU A 349 -16.13 0.06 12.29
CA GLU A 349 -17.27 -0.53 11.59
C GLU A 349 -18.35 -0.89 12.62
N ASP A 350 -18.99 0.11 13.22
CA ASP A 350 -19.99 -0.10 14.29
C ASP A 350 -21.24 -0.85 13.79
N THR A 351 -21.56 -0.66 12.53
CA THR A 351 -22.60 -1.40 11.82
C THR A 351 -21.97 -2.03 10.58
N ARG A 352 -22.28 -3.29 10.31
CA ARG A 352 -21.78 -4.02 9.15
C ARG A 352 -21.94 -3.21 7.86
N ASP A 353 -20.87 -3.18 7.05
CA ASP A 353 -20.81 -2.49 5.76
C ASP A 353 -20.93 -0.95 5.86
N LEU A 354 -20.92 -0.38 7.07
CA LEU A 354 -20.77 1.06 7.32
C LEU A 354 -19.37 1.30 7.92
N GLN A 355 -18.40 1.50 7.07
CA GLN A 355 -16.98 1.43 7.39
C GLN A 355 -16.34 2.81 7.50
N VAL A 356 -15.37 2.93 8.40
CA VAL A 356 -14.53 4.13 8.55
C VAL A 356 -13.08 3.75 8.31
N TYR A 357 -12.45 4.42 7.35
CA TYR A 357 -11.02 4.30 7.08
C TYR A 357 -10.32 5.59 7.50
N GLY A 358 -9.15 5.44 8.12
CA GLY A 358 -8.27 6.54 8.53
C GLY A 358 -6.89 6.39 7.90
N LYS A 359 -6.37 7.46 7.30
CA LYS A 359 -5.00 7.55 6.76
C LYS A 359 -4.25 8.65 7.48
N VAL A 360 -3.07 8.35 7.99
CA VAL A 360 -2.19 9.36 8.58
C VAL A 360 -1.54 10.15 7.44
N LEU A 361 -1.71 11.46 7.46
CA LEU A 361 -1.12 12.38 6.49
C LEU A 361 0.09 13.10 7.07
N SER A 362 0.89 13.69 6.20
CA SER A 362 1.98 14.59 6.57
C SER A 362 1.46 15.81 7.35
N GLY A 363 2.20 16.17 8.40
CA GLY A 363 1.83 17.22 9.37
C GLY A 363 1.12 16.66 10.59
N THR A 364 1.43 17.28 11.75
CA THR A 364 0.93 16.86 13.06
C THR A 364 -0.59 16.91 13.12
N GLY A 365 -1.22 15.81 13.55
CA GLY A 365 -2.67 15.71 13.74
C GLY A 365 -3.49 15.70 12.47
N LYS A 366 -2.87 15.56 11.28
CA LYS A 366 -3.59 15.48 10.01
C LYS A 366 -3.94 14.07 9.63
N ARG A 367 -5.20 13.87 9.22
CA ARG A 367 -5.75 12.58 8.78
C ARG A 367 -6.57 12.76 7.52
N ALA A 368 -6.56 11.78 6.61
CA ALA A 368 -7.67 11.58 5.70
C ALA A 368 -8.63 10.56 6.30
N VAL A 369 -9.92 10.74 6.05
CA VAL A 369 -10.99 9.86 6.52
C VAL A 369 -11.93 9.54 5.38
N MET A 370 -12.23 8.27 5.21
CA MET A 370 -13.28 7.82 4.30
C MET A 370 -14.40 7.15 5.09
N LEU A 371 -15.60 7.71 4.99
CA LEU A 371 -16.83 7.11 5.50
C LEU A 371 -17.44 6.33 4.34
N PHE A 372 -17.43 5.01 4.41
CA PHE A 372 -17.77 4.13 3.29
C PHE A 372 -19.02 3.30 3.59
N ASN A 373 -20.04 3.48 2.77
CA ASN A 373 -21.30 2.75 2.84
C ASN A 373 -21.39 1.72 1.71
N ARG A 374 -21.27 0.44 2.06
CA ARG A 374 -21.43 -0.69 1.13
C ARG A 374 -22.87 -1.18 1.02
N THR A 375 -23.79 -0.63 1.82
CA THR A 375 -25.18 -1.07 1.83
C THR A 375 -25.99 -0.52 0.67
N GLY A 376 -27.15 -1.12 0.41
CA GLY A 376 -28.09 -0.69 -0.62
C GLY A 376 -28.96 0.53 -0.27
N SER A 377 -28.73 1.17 0.87
CA SER A 377 -29.50 2.33 1.35
C SER A 377 -28.58 3.39 1.94
N ALA A 378 -28.99 4.65 1.89
CA ALA A 378 -28.25 5.72 2.54
C ALA A 378 -28.21 5.49 4.06
N ALA A 379 -27.06 5.77 4.69
CA ALA A 379 -26.87 5.59 6.12
C ALA A 379 -25.97 6.66 6.73
N ASN A 380 -26.17 6.96 8.00
CA ASN A 380 -25.26 7.82 8.75
C ASN A 380 -24.05 7.02 9.24
N ILE A 381 -22.85 7.51 8.97
CA ILE A 381 -21.59 6.94 9.44
C ILE A 381 -20.86 7.97 10.28
N THR A 382 -20.39 7.55 11.43
CA THR A 382 -19.68 8.41 12.40
C THR A 382 -18.22 7.99 12.50
N VAL A 383 -17.30 8.95 12.34
CA VAL A 383 -15.90 8.82 12.77
C VAL A 383 -15.72 9.51 14.11
N ARG A 384 -15.08 8.83 15.07
CA ARG A 384 -14.68 9.41 16.36
C ARG A 384 -13.20 9.80 16.29
N TRP A 385 -12.84 10.89 16.95
CA TRP A 385 -11.45 11.34 16.96
C TRP A 385 -10.52 10.33 17.64
N ALA A 386 -11.04 9.62 18.64
CA ALA A 386 -10.31 8.54 19.30
C ALA A 386 -9.91 7.42 18.33
N ASP A 387 -10.76 7.06 17.37
CA ASP A 387 -10.47 6.01 16.37
C ASP A 387 -9.28 6.41 15.46
N LEU A 388 -9.00 7.72 15.36
CA LEU A 388 -7.91 8.27 14.56
C LEU A 388 -6.64 8.59 15.37
N GLY A 389 -6.63 8.31 16.69
CA GLY A 389 -5.55 8.71 17.60
C GLY A 389 -5.48 10.22 17.83
N LEU A 390 -6.60 10.93 17.72
CA LEU A 390 -6.71 12.35 18.02
C LEU A 390 -7.32 12.54 19.41
N THR A 391 -6.74 13.44 20.22
CA THR A 391 -7.04 13.62 21.65
C THR A 391 -7.51 15.01 22.02
N GLY A 392 -7.52 15.95 21.09
CA GLY A 392 -7.92 17.35 21.37
C GLY A 392 -9.41 17.53 21.66
N ALA A 393 -9.77 18.70 22.16
CA ALA A 393 -11.15 19.07 22.45
C ALA A 393 -12.02 19.17 21.19
N SER A 394 -11.43 19.31 20.00
CA SER A 394 -12.13 19.34 18.72
C SER A 394 -11.16 19.07 17.56
N ALA A 395 -11.72 18.68 16.40
CA ALA A 395 -10.97 18.62 15.15
C ALA A 395 -11.74 19.30 14.02
N ALA A 396 -11.00 19.97 13.14
CA ALA A 396 -11.55 20.62 11.95
C ALA A 396 -11.74 19.58 10.83
N VAL A 397 -12.88 19.65 10.14
CA VAL A 397 -13.27 18.72 9.08
C VAL A 397 -13.47 19.48 7.76
N ARG A 398 -12.95 18.92 6.67
CA ARG A 398 -13.10 19.45 5.31
C ARG A 398 -13.47 18.32 4.35
N ASN A 399 -14.42 18.56 3.49
CA ASN A 399 -14.80 17.60 2.45
C ASN A 399 -13.87 17.76 1.24
N ALA A 400 -13.16 16.69 0.88
CA ALA A 400 -12.17 16.70 -0.20
C ALA A 400 -12.80 16.83 -1.59
N TRP A 401 -14.02 16.30 -1.79
CA TRP A 401 -14.70 16.39 -3.08
C TRP A 401 -15.25 17.78 -3.36
N THR A 402 -15.95 18.36 -2.40
CA THR A 402 -16.52 19.71 -2.54
C THR A 402 -15.51 20.81 -2.22
N ARG A 403 -14.39 20.47 -1.61
CA ARG A 403 -13.33 21.38 -1.16
C ARG A 403 -13.85 22.46 -0.21
N THR A 404 -14.81 22.10 0.64
CA THR A 404 -15.47 22.98 1.60
C THR A 404 -15.20 22.55 3.03
N ALA A 405 -15.01 23.52 3.94
CA ALA A 405 -14.95 23.25 5.36
C ALA A 405 -16.35 22.84 5.87
N ALA A 406 -16.40 21.72 6.61
CA ALA A 406 -17.62 21.30 7.31
C ALA A 406 -17.74 21.92 8.70
N GLY A 407 -16.62 22.40 9.28
CA GLY A 407 -16.56 22.99 10.60
C GLY A 407 -15.60 22.26 11.54
N SER A 408 -15.69 22.58 12.84
CA SER A 408 -14.95 21.90 13.91
C SER A 408 -15.92 21.20 14.84
N PHE A 409 -15.60 19.97 15.23
CA PHE A 409 -16.47 19.09 16.00
C PHE A 409 -15.74 18.51 17.22
N ALA A 410 -16.42 18.40 18.35
CA ALA A 410 -15.79 18.06 19.63
C ALA A 410 -15.30 16.60 19.73
N THR A 411 -16.12 15.62 19.35
CA THR A 411 -15.83 14.20 19.63
C THR A 411 -15.72 13.33 18.40
N GLY A 412 -16.22 13.82 17.26
CA GLY A 412 -16.31 13.08 16.02
C GLY A 412 -17.15 13.82 14.99
N TYR A 413 -17.31 13.22 13.82
CA TYR A 413 -18.12 13.77 12.73
C TYR A 413 -19.01 12.69 12.14
N THR A 414 -20.26 13.04 11.89
CA THR A 414 -21.24 12.16 11.25
C THR A 414 -21.67 12.74 9.92
N ALA A 415 -21.68 11.92 8.88
CA ALA A 415 -22.25 12.26 7.59
C ALA A 415 -23.27 11.22 7.13
N SER A 416 -24.28 11.67 6.40
CA SER A 416 -25.15 10.79 5.62
C SER A 416 -24.41 10.39 4.35
N VAL A 417 -24.17 9.09 4.19
CA VAL A 417 -23.46 8.51 3.04
C VAL A 417 -24.46 7.76 2.16
N PRO A 418 -24.59 8.09 0.87
CA PRO A 418 -25.49 7.37 -0.03
C PRO A 418 -25.18 5.88 -0.12
N ALA A 419 -26.12 5.09 -0.63
CA ALA A 419 -25.93 3.67 -0.90
C ALA A 419 -24.76 3.44 -1.86
N ASN A 420 -23.87 2.48 -1.54
CA ASN A 420 -22.70 2.14 -2.36
C ASN A 420 -21.86 3.36 -2.74
N ASP A 421 -21.57 4.23 -1.76
CA ASP A 421 -20.81 5.47 -1.96
C ASP A 421 -19.92 5.77 -0.75
N ALA A 422 -19.10 6.80 -0.86
CA ALA A 422 -18.20 7.23 0.19
C ALA A 422 -18.16 8.76 0.33
N VAL A 423 -17.95 9.23 1.56
CA VAL A 423 -17.57 10.61 1.87
C VAL A 423 -16.09 10.64 2.22
N LEU A 424 -15.30 11.41 1.47
CA LEU A 424 -13.86 11.56 1.69
C LEU A 424 -13.57 12.92 2.31
N LEU A 425 -12.88 12.90 3.44
CA LEU A 425 -12.62 14.06 4.29
C LEU A 425 -11.13 14.20 4.59
N THR A 426 -10.71 15.42 4.88
CA THR A 426 -9.49 15.69 5.67
C THR A 426 -9.88 16.20 7.05
N VAL A 427 -9.14 15.74 8.06
CA VAL A 427 -9.36 16.08 9.47
C VAL A 427 -8.06 16.61 10.03
N SER A 428 -8.15 17.70 10.81
CA SER A 428 -7.00 18.30 11.52
C SER A 428 -7.35 18.46 12.99
N GLY A 429 -6.62 17.80 13.87
CA GLY A 429 -6.83 17.81 15.31
C GLY A 429 -5.53 17.67 16.09
N THR A 430 -5.62 17.56 17.39
CA THR A 430 -4.46 17.30 18.27
C THR A 430 -4.15 15.80 18.22
N GLU A 431 -2.92 15.46 17.95
CA GLU A 431 -2.43 14.09 17.91
C GLU A 431 -2.21 13.54 19.33
N ALA A 432 -2.50 12.27 19.56
CA ALA A 432 -2.08 11.57 20.76
C ALA A 432 -0.54 11.54 20.83
N ALA A 433 0.00 11.68 22.02
CA ALA A 433 1.45 11.58 22.22
C ALA A 433 1.93 10.17 21.85
N GLY A 434 2.98 10.07 21.02
CA GLY A 434 3.69 8.83 20.76
C GLY A 434 4.78 8.58 21.79
N SER A 435 5.22 7.32 21.91
CA SER A 435 6.39 6.93 22.70
C SER A 435 7.64 6.97 21.82
N THR A 436 8.71 7.60 22.30
CA THR A 436 10.00 7.66 21.59
C THR A 436 10.99 6.70 22.22
N PHE A 437 11.71 5.99 21.38
CA PHE A 437 12.76 5.02 21.72
C PHE A 437 14.02 5.44 20.99
N GLU A 438 15.05 5.83 21.75
CA GLU A 438 16.33 6.28 21.21
C GLU A 438 17.26 5.09 20.95
N ASP A 439 18.06 5.16 19.88
CA ASP A 439 19.17 4.22 19.73
C ASP A 439 20.26 4.51 20.77
N THR A 440 20.54 3.54 21.59
CA THR A 440 21.60 3.61 22.61
C THR A 440 22.87 2.88 22.17
N THR A 441 22.88 2.33 20.93
CA THR A 441 23.98 1.54 20.40
C THR A 441 24.70 2.25 19.26
N THR A 442 25.95 1.86 19.02
CA THR A 442 26.72 2.25 17.82
C THR A 442 26.82 1.07 16.85
N ALA A 443 25.89 0.13 16.95
CA ALA A 443 25.92 -1.09 16.18
C ALA A 443 25.62 -0.84 14.70
N THR A 444 26.28 -1.58 13.83
CA THR A 444 26.00 -1.56 12.38
C THR A 444 24.63 -2.16 12.01
N THR A 445 23.99 -2.82 12.98
CA THR A 445 22.65 -3.38 12.90
C THR A 445 21.82 -2.90 14.09
N PRO A 446 21.30 -1.67 14.07
CA PRO A 446 20.53 -1.09 15.18
C PRO A 446 19.39 -2.02 15.60
N THR A 447 19.23 -2.22 16.90
CA THR A 447 18.19 -3.08 17.48
C THR A 447 17.57 -2.41 18.70
N PHE A 448 16.29 -2.09 18.59
CA PHE A 448 15.50 -1.52 19.67
C PHE A 448 14.77 -2.65 20.38
N THR A 449 15.18 -3.00 21.61
CA THR A 449 14.61 -4.13 22.37
C THR A 449 13.52 -3.74 23.36
N GLY A 450 13.30 -2.47 23.56
CA GLY A 450 12.35 -1.96 24.56
C GLY A 450 11.13 -1.26 23.97
N VAL A 451 10.77 -1.53 22.71
CA VAL A 451 9.65 -0.85 22.05
C VAL A 451 8.33 -1.34 22.61
N THR A 452 7.62 -0.52 23.39
CA THR A 452 6.40 -0.92 24.06
C THR A 452 5.15 -0.46 23.31
N ALA A 453 4.14 -1.32 23.29
CA ALA A 453 2.79 -1.01 22.81
C ALA A 453 1.76 -1.39 23.87
N ALA A 454 0.82 -0.49 24.19
CA ALA A 454 -0.22 -0.75 25.18
C ALA A 454 -1.23 -1.82 24.72
N THR A 455 -1.46 -1.89 23.42
CA THR A 455 -2.37 -2.84 22.75
C THR A 455 -1.67 -3.43 21.55
N ALA A 456 -2.00 -4.69 21.19
CA ALA A 456 -1.58 -5.25 19.90
C ALA A 456 -2.28 -4.52 18.75
N GLY A 457 -1.71 -4.56 17.55
CA GLY A 457 -2.33 -4.00 16.35
C GLY A 457 -1.38 -3.17 15.51
N THR A 458 -1.91 -2.57 14.45
CA THR A 458 -1.15 -1.70 13.55
C THR A 458 -0.81 -0.38 14.24
N LYS A 459 0.47 -0.05 14.26
CA LYS A 459 1.01 1.19 14.85
C LYS A 459 1.73 1.99 13.77
N LEU A 460 1.66 3.31 13.88
CA LEU A 460 2.53 4.20 13.14
C LEU A 460 3.91 4.19 13.81
N VAL A 461 4.93 3.84 13.03
CA VAL A 461 6.32 3.90 13.47
C VAL A 461 7.06 4.91 12.59
N ASP A 462 7.37 6.05 13.17
CA ASP A 462 8.24 7.06 12.56
C ASP A 462 9.69 6.69 12.88
N ILE A 463 10.52 6.57 11.87
CA ILE A 463 11.94 6.19 11.96
C ILE A 463 12.78 7.42 11.64
N THR A 464 13.45 7.97 12.64
CA THR A 464 14.40 9.09 12.47
C THR A 464 15.75 8.54 12.07
N TYR A 465 16.32 9.05 10.98
CA TYR A 465 17.56 8.53 10.41
C TYR A 465 18.40 9.61 9.75
N ALA A 466 19.70 9.33 9.58
CA ALA A 466 20.59 10.10 8.72
C ALA A 466 21.22 9.19 7.64
N ASN A 467 21.25 9.69 6.40
CA ASN A 467 21.92 9.08 5.26
C ASN A 467 22.77 10.13 4.53
N GLY A 468 24.05 10.20 4.84
CA GLY A 468 25.00 11.12 4.21
C GLY A 468 25.49 10.68 2.83
N GLY A 469 25.00 9.53 2.30
CA GLY A 469 25.32 9.06 0.94
C GLY A 469 24.55 9.83 -0.13
N GLY A 470 24.97 9.66 -1.40
CA GLY A 470 24.30 10.28 -2.56
C GLY A 470 23.09 9.49 -3.09
N THR A 471 22.83 8.30 -2.55
CA THR A 471 21.74 7.40 -2.96
C THR A 471 20.95 6.92 -1.76
N ALA A 472 19.69 6.49 -1.98
CA ALA A 472 18.89 5.88 -0.93
C ALA A 472 19.56 4.59 -0.43
N ARG A 473 19.64 4.43 0.90
CA ARG A 473 20.01 3.16 1.51
C ARG A 473 18.78 2.34 1.77
N LYS A 474 18.90 1.01 1.68
CA LYS A 474 17.81 0.08 1.98
C LYS A 474 18.17 -0.72 3.22
N ALA A 475 17.24 -0.84 4.15
CA ALA A 475 17.39 -1.72 5.31
C ALA A 475 16.13 -2.57 5.49
N THR A 476 16.33 -3.83 5.86
CA THR A 476 15.25 -4.67 6.36
C THR A 476 14.88 -4.20 7.74
N VAL A 477 13.59 -3.99 7.98
CA VAL A 477 13.00 -3.72 9.29
C VAL A 477 12.26 -4.97 9.74
N GLN A 478 12.68 -5.56 10.85
CA GLN A 478 12.10 -6.78 11.39
C GLN A 478 11.50 -6.51 12.77
N VAL A 479 10.28 -6.92 12.98
CA VAL A 479 9.56 -6.81 14.26
C VAL A 479 9.45 -8.19 14.89
N ASN A 480 9.92 -8.33 16.14
CA ASN A 480 9.88 -9.55 16.95
C ASN A 480 10.49 -10.81 16.25
N GLY A 481 11.43 -10.61 15.34
CA GLY A 481 12.05 -11.70 14.60
C GLY A 481 11.15 -12.32 13.52
N GLN A 482 9.94 -11.82 13.32
CA GLN A 482 8.94 -12.45 12.47
C GLN A 482 8.85 -11.78 11.10
N PHE A 483 8.24 -10.67 11.02
CA PHE A 483 7.94 -10.02 9.76
C PHE A 483 9.06 -9.05 9.39
N SER A 484 9.60 -9.15 8.19
CA SER A 484 10.57 -8.17 7.69
C SER A 484 10.10 -7.59 6.36
N TYR A 485 10.20 -6.29 6.25
CA TYR A 485 10.00 -5.54 5.02
C TYR A 485 11.21 -4.62 4.78
N VAL A 486 11.46 -4.30 3.52
CA VAL A 486 12.57 -3.41 3.16
C VAL A 486 12.06 -1.98 3.14
N VAL A 487 12.74 -1.10 3.85
CA VAL A 487 12.49 0.35 3.87
C VAL A 487 13.60 1.07 3.11
N ALA A 488 13.22 2.00 2.27
CA ALA A 488 14.13 2.92 1.60
C ALA A 488 14.34 4.18 2.46
N PHE A 489 15.60 4.59 2.59
CA PHE A 489 16.04 5.74 3.35
C PHE A 489 16.74 6.73 2.41
N PRO A 490 16.04 7.68 1.80
CA PRO A 490 16.61 8.67 0.90
C PRO A 490 17.77 9.45 1.50
N PRO A 491 18.65 10.05 0.67
CA PRO A 491 19.72 10.91 1.15
C PRO A 491 19.20 12.07 2.00
N THR A 492 19.88 12.34 3.12
CA THR A 492 19.55 13.47 4.00
C THR A 492 20.45 14.69 3.77
N GLY A 493 21.45 14.56 2.89
CA GLY A 493 22.42 15.61 2.56
C GLY A 493 23.70 15.55 3.40
N SER A 494 23.65 15.00 4.61
CA SER A 494 24.83 14.75 5.44
C SER A 494 24.56 13.63 6.45
N ALA A 495 25.63 13.11 7.07
CA ALA A 495 25.54 12.12 8.15
C ALA A 495 25.01 12.69 9.49
N THR A 496 24.83 14.00 9.56
CA THR A 496 24.34 14.70 10.77
C THR A 496 22.99 15.42 10.52
N THR A 497 22.45 15.31 9.34
CA THR A 497 21.11 15.81 9.02
C THR A 497 20.11 14.66 9.13
N TYR A 498 19.13 14.82 10.00
CA TYR A 498 18.12 13.78 10.24
C TYR A 498 16.82 14.07 9.49
N ARG A 499 16.20 13.02 9.02
CA ARG A 499 14.85 13.00 8.42
C ARG A 499 14.06 11.84 9.00
N THR A 500 12.77 11.79 8.70
CA THR A 500 11.88 10.74 9.16
C THR A 500 11.26 10.04 7.96
N VAL A 501 11.29 8.71 7.99
CA VAL A 501 10.41 7.86 7.18
C VAL A 501 9.40 7.20 8.09
N SER A 502 8.21 6.90 7.57
CA SER A 502 7.12 6.34 8.35
C SER A 502 6.71 4.98 7.78
N VAL A 503 6.41 4.05 8.67
CA VAL A 503 5.86 2.73 8.31
C VAL A 503 4.68 2.40 9.20
N LEU A 504 3.76 1.59 8.71
CA LEU A 504 2.72 0.97 9.51
C LEU A 504 3.17 -0.44 9.88
N ALA A 505 3.54 -0.64 11.14
CA ALA A 505 4.02 -1.91 11.64
C ALA A 505 3.03 -2.53 12.62
N HIS A 506 2.85 -3.84 12.55
CA HIS A 506 2.12 -4.57 13.56
C HIS A 506 3.02 -4.79 14.79
N LEU A 507 2.59 -4.30 15.96
CA LEU A 507 3.25 -4.55 17.25
C LEU A 507 2.36 -5.40 18.14
N ALA A 508 2.97 -6.34 18.88
CA ALA A 508 2.31 -7.09 19.94
C ALA A 508 2.09 -6.19 21.16
N LYS A 509 1.10 -6.51 21.98
CA LYS A 509 0.91 -5.88 23.30
C LYS A 509 2.15 -6.15 24.18
N GLY A 510 2.64 -5.13 24.84
CA GLY A 510 3.82 -5.20 25.70
C GLY A 510 5.10 -4.82 24.95
N THR A 511 6.19 -5.50 25.23
CA THR A 511 7.54 -5.20 24.71
C THR A 511 7.79 -5.89 23.37
N ASN A 512 8.28 -5.12 22.41
CA ASN A 512 8.65 -5.57 21.08
C ASN A 512 10.14 -5.31 20.81
N THR A 513 10.68 -6.05 19.86
CA THR A 513 12.01 -5.82 19.30
C THR A 513 11.87 -5.36 17.86
N VAL A 514 12.51 -4.23 17.52
CA VAL A 514 12.60 -3.73 16.14
C VAL A 514 14.07 -3.72 15.73
N LYS A 515 14.41 -4.52 14.71
CA LYS A 515 15.78 -4.71 14.23
C LYS A 515 15.94 -4.23 12.81
N PHE A 516 17.04 -3.54 12.54
CA PHE A 516 17.45 -3.11 11.22
C PHE A 516 18.61 -3.94 10.72
N ALA A 517 18.58 -4.37 9.45
CA ALA A 517 19.68 -5.10 8.82
C ALA A 517 19.89 -4.63 7.37
N ALA A 518 21.13 -4.69 6.92
CA ALA A 518 21.49 -4.31 5.55
C ALA A 518 20.82 -5.22 4.52
N VAL A 519 20.48 -4.67 3.37
CA VAL A 519 19.95 -5.39 2.21
C VAL A 519 21.08 -5.56 1.18
N ASN A 520 21.25 -6.78 0.68
CA ASN A 520 22.22 -7.13 -0.37
C ASN A 520 23.65 -6.61 -0.13
N GLY A 521 24.13 -6.66 1.13
CA GLY A 521 25.48 -6.22 1.49
C GLY A 521 25.67 -4.69 1.52
N GLY A 522 24.60 -3.90 1.38
CA GLY A 522 24.62 -2.45 1.55
C GLY A 522 24.86 -2.01 2.99
N ALA A 523 24.87 -0.72 3.24
CA ALA A 523 24.99 -0.17 4.59
C ALA A 523 23.61 0.25 5.12
N VAL A 524 23.31 -0.08 6.37
CA VAL A 524 22.16 0.49 7.11
C VAL A 524 22.41 1.99 7.28
N PRO A 525 21.39 2.87 7.14
CA PRO A 525 21.56 4.28 7.51
C PRO A 525 21.79 4.41 9.02
N ASP A 526 22.23 5.57 9.47
CA ASP A 526 22.26 5.88 10.90
C ASP A 526 20.79 6.06 11.39
N ILE A 527 20.32 5.11 12.21
CA ILE A 527 18.97 5.15 12.80
C ILE A 527 19.09 5.77 14.19
N ASP A 528 18.49 6.93 14.38
CA ASP A 528 18.59 7.70 15.63
C ASP A 528 17.49 7.32 16.63
N ALA A 529 16.24 7.26 16.16
CA ALA A 529 15.11 7.03 17.06
C ALA A 529 13.91 6.39 16.33
N LEU A 530 13.08 5.72 17.13
CA LEU A 530 11.73 5.30 16.73
C LEU A 530 10.70 6.09 17.53
N ARG A 531 9.67 6.63 16.89
CA ARG A 531 8.48 7.14 17.55
C ARG A 531 7.29 6.26 17.19
N VAL A 532 6.69 5.62 18.20
CA VAL A 532 5.54 4.73 18.04
C VAL A 532 4.26 5.44 18.46
N GLN A 533 3.27 5.43 17.58
CA GLN A 533 1.95 6.01 17.83
C GLN A 533 0.85 4.98 17.54
N GLY A 534 -0.12 4.86 18.43
CA GLY A 534 -1.25 3.97 18.25
C GLY A 534 -2.22 4.46 17.17
N ILE A 535 -2.85 3.50 16.51
CA ILE A 535 -4.06 3.70 15.71
C ILE A 535 -5.15 2.86 16.40
N PRO A 536 -5.89 3.41 17.38
CA PRO A 536 -6.74 2.64 18.29
C PRO A 536 -7.78 1.75 17.61
N GLY A 537 -8.33 2.20 16.47
CA GLY A 537 -9.31 1.43 15.70
C GLY A 537 -8.76 0.13 15.08
N THR A 538 -7.44 -0.08 15.13
CA THR A 538 -6.78 -1.31 14.62
C THR A 538 -6.37 -2.27 15.74
N ASP A 539 -6.69 -1.95 16.98
CA ASP A 539 -6.35 -2.78 18.14
C ASP A 539 -7.05 -4.13 18.08
N GLY A 540 -6.37 -5.16 18.53
CA GLY A 540 -6.88 -6.52 18.56
C GLY A 540 -6.34 -7.32 19.73
N VAL A 541 -6.82 -8.55 19.88
CA VAL A 541 -6.44 -9.49 20.93
C VAL A 541 -5.90 -10.78 20.32
N ALA A 542 -5.01 -11.45 21.03
CA ALA A 542 -4.62 -12.81 20.73
C ALA A 542 -5.51 -13.78 21.52
N LEU A 543 -5.98 -14.85 20.87
CA LEU A 543 -6.67 -15.96 21.55
C LEU A 543 -5.62 -17.01 21.89
N VAL A 544 -5.30 -17.14 23.18
CA VAL A 544 -4.26 -18.07 23.68
C VAL A 544 -4.90 -19.29 24.29
N GLY A 545 -4.59 -20.48 23.77
CA GLY A 545 -5.13 -21.74 24.27
C GLY A 545 -4.56 -22.12 25.64
N SER A 546 -5.43 -22.44 26.60
CA SER A 546 -5.03 -22.78 27.97
C SER A 546 -4.21 -24.07 28.07
N ALA A 547 -4.46 -25.06 27.20
CA ALA A 547 -3.70 -26.31 27.16
C ALA A 547 -2.37 -26.17 26.44
N SER A 548 -2.34 -25.38 25.35
CA SER A 548 -1.19 -25.32 24.45
C SER A 548 -0.25 -24.15 24.74
N HIS A 549 -0.75 -23.10 25.40
CA HIS A 549 -0.08 -21.79 25.53
C HIS A 549 0.28 -21.16 24.17
N ARG A 550 -0.42 -21.58 23.10
CA ARG A 550 -0.25 -21.12 21.72
C ARG A 550 -1.42 -20.24 21.28
N CYS A 551 -1.15 -19.38 20.32
CA CYS A 551 -2.14 -18.48 19.76
C CYS A 551 -2.93 -19.13 18.64
N VAL A 552 -4.21 -18.75 18.51
CA VAL A 552 -4.95 -18.95 17.26
C VAL A 552 -4.21 -18.22 16.15
N ASP A 553 -3.87 -18.94 15.09
CA ASP A 553 -2.99 -18.52 14.02
C ASP A 553 -3.60 -18.83 12.66
N ILE A 554 -3.37 -17.94 11.69
CA ILE A 554 -3.70 -18.19 10.29
C ILE A 554 -2.41 -18.56 9.54
N ASP A 555 -2.37 -19.80 9.05
CA ASP A 555 -1.20 -20.42 8.46
C ASP A 555 -0.54 -19.53 7.39
N LYS A 556 0.78 -19.39 7.49
CA LYS A 556 1.63 -18.61 6.55
C LYS A 556 1.19 -17.16 6.35
N ASN A 557 0.43 -16.59 7.29
CA ASN A 557 -0.09 -15.24 7.17
C ASN A 557 -0.86 -15.00 5.85
N THR A 558 -1.59 -16.05 5.38
CA THR A 558 -2.35 -15.99 4.13
C THR A 558 -3.68 -15.25 4.33
N TYR A 559 -4.13 -14.60 3.25
CA TYR A 559 -5.38 -13.85 3.19
C TYR A 559 -6.50 -14.61 2.45
N VAL A 560 -6.25 -15.87 2.09
CA VAL A 560 -7.13 -16.67 1.24
C VAL A 560 -8.33 -17.19 2.03
N ASN A 561 -9.55 -16.99 1.52
CA ASN A 561 -10.77 -17.58 2.06
C ASN A 561 -10.64 -19.10 2.16
N ALA A 562 -11.30 -19.71 3.13
CA ALA A 562 -11.24 -21.13 3.49
C ALA A 562 -9.89 -21.60 4.07
N THR A 563 -8.95 -20.69 4.38
CA THR A 563 -7.76 -21.07 5.15
C THR A 563 -8.16 -21.48 6.54
N GLN A 564 -7.85 -22.72 6.92
CA GLN A 564 -8.20 -23.25 8.24
C GLN A 564 -7.28 -22.70 9.32
N ALA A 565 -7.87 -22.13 10.36
CA ALA A 565 -7.16 -21.68 11.55
C ALA A 565 -6.50 -22.85 12.30
N GLN A 566 -5.39 -22.56 12.93
CA GLN A 566 -4.58 -23.50 13.70
C GLN A 566 -4.11 -22.87 15.01
N ILE A 567 -3.37 -23.60 15.82
CA ILE A 567 -2.55 -23.02 16.90
C ILE A 567 -1.09 -23.01 16.50
N TRP A 568 -0.38 -21.95 16.88
CA TRP A 568 1.04 -21.78 16.67
C TRP A 568 1.69 -21.04 17.83
N ASP A 569 3.03 -21.14 17.97
CA ASP A 569 3.74 -20.37 18.99
C ASP A 569 3.46 -18.87 18.81
N CYS A 570 3.02 -18.20 19.88
CA CYS A 570 2.60 -16.80 19.81
C CYS A 570 3.77 -15.91 19.37
N SER A 571 3.62 -15.27 18.24
CA SER A 571 4.58 -14.35 17.65
C SER A 571 4.17 -12.88 17.84
N GLY A 572 2.91 -12.64 18.14
CA GLY A 572 2.30 -11.32 18.12
C GLY A 572 2.12 -10.77 16.69
N GLY A 573 2.12 -11.64 15.69
CA GLY A 573 1.91 -11.29 14.29
C GLY A 573 0.47 -10.90 13.99
N ARG A 574 0.26 -10.25 12.83
CA ARG A 574 -1.08 -9.84 12.38
C ARG A 574 -2.02 -11.03 12.10
N ASN A 575 -1.47 -12.20 11.82
CA ASN A 575 -2.20 -13.46 11.62
C ASN A 575 -2.68 -14.11 12.91
N GLU A 576 -2.27 -13.57 14.06
CA GLU A 576 -2.66 -14.01 15.41
C GLU A 576 -3.45 -12.94 16.17
N THR A 577 -3.69 -11.78 15.56
CA THR A 577 -4.35 -10.65 16.20
C THR A 577 -5.74 -10.47 15.61
N PHE A 578 -6.75 -10.62 16.46
CA PHE A 578 -8.17 -10.56 16.10
C PHE A 578 -8.84 -9.35 16.75
N ALA A 579 -9.37 -8.43 15.95
CA ALA A 579 -10.22 -7.37 16.47
C ALA A 579 -11.59 -7.95 16.86
N GLN A 580 -11.96 -7.79 18.12
CA GLN A 580 -13.28 -8.16 18.61
C GLN A 580 -14.27 -7.04 18.33
N THR A 581 -15.23 -7.25 17.43
CA THR A 581 -16.24 -6.26 17.12
C THR A 581 -17.39 -6.27 18.14
N SER A 582 -18.11 -5.16 18.25
CA SER A 582 -19.34 -5.06 19.05
C SER A 582 -20.44 -6.03 18.60
N ARG A 583 -20.31 -6.60 17.40
CA ARG A 583 -21.22 -7.59 16.82
C ARG A 583 -20.86 -9.03 17.17
N GLY A 584 -19.75 -9.25 17.92
CA GLY A 584 -19.26 -10.56 18.29
C GLY A 584 -18.41 -11.25 17.22
N GLU A 585 -17.93 -10.53 16.20
CA GLU A 585 -16.99 -11.08 15.22
C GLU A 585 -15.56 -11.01 15.74
N LEU A 586 -14.73 -11.98 15.35
CA LEU A 586 -13.30 -12.01 15.53
C LEU A 586 -12.66 -11.75 14.16
N VAL A 587 -12.21 -10.52 13.93
CA VAL A 587 -11.74 -10.03 12.63
C VAL A 587 -10.21 -10.00 12.58
N VAL A 588 -9.63 -10.74 11.64
CA VAL A 588 -8.21 -10.72 11.32
C VAL A 588 -7.99 -9.97 9.99
N TYR A 589 -6.85 -9.34 9.81
CA TYR A 589 -6.50 -8.55 8.61
C TYR A 589 -7.46 -7.40 8.28
N GLY A 590 -8.34 -7.01 9.19
CA GLY A 590 -9.29 -5.91 9.03
C GLY A 590 -10.58 -6.24 8.29
N ASN A 591 -10.68 -7.38 7.58
CA ASN A 591 -11.89 -7.76 6.82
C ASN A 591 -12.12 -9.26 6.68
N LYS A 592 -11.29 -10.13 7.27
CA LYS A 592 -11.51 -11.57 7.37
C LYS A 592 -12.03 -11.92 8.75
N CYS A 593 -13.12 -12.67 8.83
CA CYS A 593 -13.70 -13.15 10.07
C CYS A 593 -13.33 -14.61 10.32
N LEU A 594 -13.10 -14.94 11.58
CA LEU A 594 -13.08 -16.34 12.00
C LEU A 594 -14.47 -16.93 11.76
N ASP A 595 -14.56 -18.05 11.05
CA ASP A 595 -15.78 -18.55 10.42
C ASP A 595 -15.95 -20.06 10.64
N ALA A 596 -17.17 -20.49 10.97
CA ALA A 596 -17.53 -21.90 10.93
C ALA A 596 -17.84 -22.31 9.48
N ASP A 597 -16.94 -23.08 8.87
CA ASP A 597 -16.95 -23.46 7.45
C ASP A 597 -18.33 -23.95 6.99
N ASN A 598 -18.80 -23.38 5.86
CA ASN A 598 -20.11 -23.69 5.28
C ASN A 598 -21.30 -23.54 6.25
N SER A 599 -21.20 -22.68 7.26
CA SER A 599 -22.18 -22.54 8.34
C SER A 599 -22.47 -23.87 9.05
N GLY A 600 -21.47 -24.73 9.21
CA GLY A 600 -21.57 -26.02 9.83
C GLY A 600 -21.91 -25.93 11.34
N THR A 601 -22.75 -26.85 11.81
CA THR A 601 -23.22 -26.89 13.19
C THR A 601 -22.96 -28.24 13.89
N THR A 602 -22.06 -29.04 13.35
CA THR A 602 -21.70 -30.36 13.84
C THR A 602 -20.26 -30.43 14.35
N ASN A 603 -20.00 -31.39 15.24
CA ASN A 603 -18.62 -31.67 15.67
C ASN A 603 -17.74 -31.98 14.48
N GLY A 604 -16.53 -31.38 14.47
CA GLY A 604 -15.57 -31.51 13.38
C GLY A 604 -15.72 -30.46 12.29
N THR A 605 -16.70 -29.54 12.37
CA THR A 605 -16.77 -28.38 11.46
C THR A 605 -15.49 -27.59 11.56
N LYS A 606 -14.83 -27.33 10.43
CA LYS A 606 -13.58 -26.55 10.38
C LYS A 606 -13.84 -25.11 10.81
N VAL A 607 -12.89 -24.55 11.51
CA VAL A 607 -12.83 -23.10 11.75
C VAL A 607 -11.82 -22.52 10.78
N ILE A 608 -12.29 -21.62 9.91
CA ILE A 608 -11.56 -21.03 8.80
C ILE A 608 -11.56 -19.50 8.92
N ILE A 609 -10.86 -18.81 8.02
CA ILE A 609 -11.14 -17.40 7.72
C ILE A 609 -11.96 -17.28 6.46
N TRP A 610 -12.88 -16.32 6.45
CA TRP A 610 -13.69 -15.95 5.30
C TRP A 610 -13.95 -14.44 5.31
N ASP A 611 -14.31 -13.87 4.15
CA ASP A 611 -14.78 -12.48 4.11
C ASP A 611 -15.90 -12.27 5.12
N CYS A 612 -15.84 -11.17 5.88
CA CYS A 612 -16.84 -10.90 6.91
C CYS A 612 -18.20 -10.68 6.26
N THR A 613 -19.13 -11.61 6.47
CA THR A 613 -20.51 -11.56 5.97
C THR A 613 -21.51 -11.13 7.04
N GLY A 614 -21.08 -11.05 8.32
CA GLY A 614 -21.93 -10.77 9.48
C GLY A 614 -22.92 -11.87 9.82
N GLY A 615 -22.78 -13.06 9.21
CA GLY A 615 -23.57 -14.25 9.51
C GLY A 615 -23.34 -14.77 10.92
N PRO A 616 -24.28 -15.54 11.50
CA PRO A 616 -24.13 -16.07 12.87
C PRO A 616 -22.99 -17.09 12.99
N ASN A 617 -22.56 -17.73 11.87
CA ASN A 617 -21.38 -18.60 11.79
C ASN A 617 -20.04 -17.87 11.97
N GLN A 618 -20.05 -16.55 11.86
CA GLN A 618 -18.88 -15.69 12.07
C GLN A 618 -18.92 -14.94 13.41
N LYS A 619 -19.91 -15.24 14.25
CA LYS A 619 -20.06 -14.61 15.55
C LYS A 619 -19.67 -15.56 16.66
N TRP A 620 -18.97 -15.02 17.63
CA TRP A 620 -18.36 -15.77 18.72
C TRP A 620 -18.65 -15.11 20.06
N THR A 621 -18.88 -15.92 21.07
CA THR A 621 -19.06 -15.47 22.45
C THR A 621 -17.97 -16.06 23.32
N ALA A 622 -17.15 -15.18 23.92
CA ALA A 622 -16.20 -15.58 24.95
C ALA A 622 -16.90 -15.62 26.30
N HIS A 623 -16.74 -16.72 27.02
CA HIS A 623 -17.35 -16.97 28.33
C HIS A 623 -16.31 -16.80 29.46
N SER A 624 -16.79 -16.53 30.66
CA SER A 624 -15.94 -16.31 31.84
C SER A 624 -15.17 -17.56 32.30
N ASP A 625 -15.58 -18.77 31.87
CA ASP A 625 -14.89 -20.03 32.10
C ASP A 625 -13.75 -20.29 31.09
N GLY A 626 -13.54 -19.35 30.16
CA GLY A 626 -12.52 -19.40 29.10
C GLY A 626 -12.99 -20.07 27.81
N THR A 627 -14.20 -20.63 27.75
CA THR A 627 -14.70 -21.17 26.48
C THR A 627 -15.07 -20.07 25.50
N VAL A 628 -14.92 -20.35 24.20
CA VAL A 628 -15.35 -19.47 23.11
C VAL A 628 -16.31 -20.28 22.24
N THR A 629 -17.58 -19.87 22.19
CA THR A 629 -18.60 -20.57 21.42
C THR A 629 -18.99 -19.85 20.14
N ASN A 630 -19.28 -20.63 19.10
CA ASN A 630 -19.84 -20.11 17.85
C ASN A 630 -21.35 -19.88 18.04
N ASN A 631 -21.83 -18.68 17.67
CA ASN A 631 -23.21 -18.27 17.95
C ASN A 631 -24.27 -18.99 17.10
N LEU A 632 -23.89 -19.57 15.95
CA LEU A 632 -24.81 -20.36 15.12
C LEU A 632 -25.06 -21.73 15.73
N SER A 633 -24.01 -22.42 16.20
CA SER A 633 -24.05 -23.82 16.61
C SER A 633 -24.07 -24.02 18.11
N GLY A 634 -23.63 -23.04 18.91
CA GLY A 634 -23.37 -23.20 20.33
C GLY A 634 -22.18 -24.11 20.67
N LEU A 635 -21.44 -24.61 19.65
CA LEU A 635 -20.27 -25.46 19.85
C LEU A 635 -19.05 -24.61 20.23
N CYS A 636 -18.11 -25.21 20.95
CA CYS A 636 -16.87 -24.59 21.37
C CYS A 636 -15.81 -24.61 20.29
N LEU A 637 -14.99 -23.53 20.23
CA LEU A 637 -13.72 -23.49 19.52
C LEU A 637 -12.77 -24.50 20.17
N ASP A 638 -12.30 -25.47 19.40
CA ASP A 638 -11.60 -26.67 19.88
C ASP A 638 -10.27 -26.85 19.12
N ALA A 639 -9.20 -27.09 19.89
CA ALA A 639 -7.95 -27.57 19.30
C ALA A 639 -8.08 -29.08 19.08
N SER A 640 -8.09 -29.50 17.82
CA SER A 640 -8.39 -30.86 17.37
C SER A 640 -7.63 -31.93 18.17
N ASN A 641 -8.33 -32.96 18.59
CA ASN A 641 -7.79 -34.09 19.36
C ASN A 641 -7.08 -33.70 20.68
N ALA A 642 -7.40 -32.54 21.23
CA ALA A 642 -6.73 -31.96 22.39
C ALA A 642 -5.19 -31.86 22.20
N ALA A 643 -4.74 -31.76 20.93
CA ALA A 643 -3.33 -31.62 20.60
C ALA A 643 -2.82 -30.20 20.91
N THR A 644 -1.55 -30.11 21.29
CA THR A 644 -0.91 -28.85 21.70
C THR A 644 0.21 -28.42 20.77
N ALA A 645 0.52 -29.19 19.72
CA ALA A 645 1.62 -28.92 18.80
C ALA A 645 1.28 -27.78 17.81
N ASN A 646 2.32 -27.08 17.33
CA ASN A 646 2.18 -26.14 16.22
C ASN A 646 1.53 -26.82 15.00
N GLY A 647 0.63 -26.12 14.34
CA GLY A 647 -0.13 -26.63 13.19
C GLY A 647 -1.37 -27.43 13.53
N THR A 648 -1.68 -27.65 14.84
CA THR A 648 -2.95 -28.28 15.24
C THR A 648 -4.12 -27.43 14.75
N LYS A 649 -5.03 -28.05 13.98
CA LYS A 649 -6.15 -27.35 13.36
C LYS A 649 -7.28 -27.10 14.35
N LEU A 650 -8.00 -26.00 14.16
CA LEU A 650 -9.16 -25.63 14.96
C LEU A 650 -10.45 -26.12 14.32
N LEU A 651 -11.32 -26.61 15.18
CA LEU A 651 -12.62 -27.18 14.84
C LEU A 651 -13.70 -26.63 15.78
N LEU A 652 -14.96 -26.85 15.42
CA LEU A 652 -16.07 -26.78 16.36
C LEU A 652 -16.30 -28.16 17.00
N TRP A 653 -16.48 -28.18 18.29
CA TRP A 653 -16.77 -29.41 19.03
C TRP A 653 -17.73 -29.14 20.20
N THR A 654 -18.50 -30.16 20.57
CA THR A 654 -19.35 -30.08 21.78
C THR A 654 -18.52 -29.62 22.97
N CYS A 655 -19.00 -28.61 23.70
CA CYS A 655 -18.31 -28.10 24.88
C CYS A 655 -18.21 -29.17 25.96
N ASN A 656 -17.02 -29.54 26.35
CA ASN A 656 -16.75 -30.63 27.30
C ASN A 656 -15.95 -30.18 28.54
N GLY A 657 -15.64 -28.86 28.62
CA GLY A 657 -14.94 -28.26 29.75
C GLY A 657 -13.43 -28.52 29.79
N GLN A 658 -12.86 -29.22 28.79
CA GLN A 658 -11.43 -29.51 28.73
C GLN A 658 -10.63 -28.26 28.31
N ASN A 659 -9.33 -28.25 28.66
CA ASN A 659 -8.46 -27.08 28.43
C ASN A 659 -8.18 -26.80 26.95
N ASN A 660 -8.34 -27.76 26.03
CA ASN A 660 -8.21 -27.55 24.59
C ASN A 660 -9.36 -26.71 23.99
N GLN A 661 -10.40 -26.42 24.78
CA GLN A 661 -11.52 -25.55 24.42
C GLN A 661 -11.52 -24.23 25.20
N LYS A 662 -10.49 -23.98 25.99
CA LYS A 662 -10.36 -22.76 26.80
C LYS A 662 -9.32 -21.84 26.24
N TRP A 663 -9.70 -20.58 26.10
CA TRP A 663 -8.93 -19.52 25.45
C TRP A 663 -8.90 -18.29 26.33
N THR A 664 -7.74 -17.66 26.42
CA THR A 664 -7.58 -16.34 27.03
C THR A 664 -7.45 -15.30 25.92
N LEU A 665 -8.23 -14.23 26.01
CA LEU A 665 -8.13 -13.08 25.10
C LEU A 665 -7.16 -12.06 25.73
N ASN A 666 -5.97 -11.88 25.12
CA ASN A 666 -4.88 -11.07 25.65
C ASN A 666 -4.64 -9.78 24.83
#